data_ebb2b22d19a85c1307dcfca40eba54d9
#
_entry.id   ebb2b22d19a85c1307dcfca40eba54d9
#
_cell.length_a   1.000
_cell.length_b   1.000
_cell.length_c   1.000
_cell.angle_alpha   90.00
_cell.angle_beta   90.00
_cell.angle_gamma   90.00
#
_symmetry.space_group_name_H-M   'P 1'
#
loop_
_entity.id
_entity.type
_entity.pdbx_description
1 polymer ?
#
loop_
_entity_poly.entity_id
_entity_poly.type
_entity_poly.pdbx_seq_one_letter_code
_entity_poly.pdbx_strand_id
1 'polypeptide(L)'
;MSRNWTIVIIVILIAGMAALAYFLQQKKRAYVASPYGSIPLDAGIIIEAVDMPGLFELLATDNEMVDGMSEIPELKRFTGTIRTIDSLTHERKFSQIAGHNPVLISIHLLGKNRLTPLFSFAAPPEVRDKNIRSLLGDMPGYRYTVKEYQGSNVYEVVKASDGESTLFISMAGGVIIISPSHILVEAGIRQVEQDMDIRDLPGFREVSAAAGKNENKIYLLFNNVARFISLLSGKAEEGITSYIPGLASCLEADLYIKNSGLVLSGYIETRDSSQVLYHYRFQEPGTYDIFRYIPAGAALFEIMTDNIHKTVINTDIESRYISDILRSQLAGEMARVYLNIKGQDTEMNKLLLFNLRGSNATEEAFATELEQYYSRNGIGSSGYIIKYKPDAESEYTIYRLPVDNLGYELGGRFGDYLSSDYATFYNDVLVLSSESGTLSKFIYDNILNRTLANDLTYREFESTMPSRAGYYFYCVPSRIIPLLAGVLKEDIVNGLEKNTESLRKIQAVGYQFVSSNDMIYNTLSVMYKSEAKEEAKAVWESLLDTVAFSKPLFFTNHYTGANEIFVQDMHNNLYLVNSAGRILWKRPVNEAIKGDAYMIDYFKNGKLQILFATTNYLYLIDRNGNNVEKYPVQLRSPSTNGLALFDYENNKDYRLFICGADRKVYAYDKTGNTVRGWNQFTTSSTVTCDVEFFRVSGKDYLVVNDNDNMYILDRRGNVRVEMKEQVSRSDRSMLRLTTGTSPHMVLASEDGSIKMVDFNGEVQTYSVNEFNKDPVFEYFDLDADGLGEFIFIDGNRLYTYDNDRSRMFSLTLSSDNIIGPYGLEFSSNDKKIGFTDADANQVYVVDDRGKNLRGFPLNGTTAFSVGRLSRGNSFNLITGGRDSFLYNYEITR
;
A
#
# COMPACT_ATOMS: atom_id res chain seq x y z
N MET A 1 -77.99 49.14 24.55
CA MET A 1 -77.89 47.70 24.45
C MET A 1 -77.88 47.14 25.86
N SER A 2 -78.74 46.18 26.16
CA SER A 2 -78.80 45.61 27.50
C SER A 2 -77.51 44.75 27.76
N ARG A 3 -77.03 44.76 28.97
CA ARG A 3 -75.83 44.03 29.47
C ARG A 3 -75.82 42.53 29.04
N ASN A 4 -76.98 42.00 28.82
CA ASN A 4 -77.16 40.63 28.37
C ASN A 4 -76.78 40.40 26.90
N TRP A 5 -76.96 41.34 26.01
CA TRP A 5 -76.55 41.25 24.61
C TRP A 5 -75.06 41.42 24.43
N THR A 6 -74.37 42.14 25.25
CA THR A 6 -72.91 42.28 25.27
C THR A 6 -72.25 40.92 25.68
N ILE A 7 -72.83 40.25 26.67
CA ILE A 7 -72.34 38.88 27.09
C ILE A 7 -72.53 37.87 25.98
N VAL A 8 -73.67 37.91 25.28
CA VAL A 8 -73.93 36.95 24.13
C VAL A 8 -72.95 37.19 23.00
N ILE A 9 -72.64 38.41 22.65
CA ILE A 9 -71.66 38.77 21.63
C ILE A 9 -70.25 38.34 22.03
N ILE A 10 -69.82 38.48 23.27
CA ILE A 10 -68.54 38.05 23.78
C ILE A 10 -68.44 36.52 23.75
N VAL A 11 -69.50 35.80 24.14
CA VAL A 11 -69.52 34.33 24.08
C VAL A 11 -69.43 33.81 22.63
N ILE A 12 -70.10 34.46 21.66
CA ILE A 12 -70.03 34.12 20.24
C ILE A 12 -68.62 34.42 19.68
N LEU A 13 -67.96 35.51 20.07
CA LEU A 13 -66.59 35.83 19.67
C LEU A 13 -65.58 34.84 20.25
N ILE A 14 -65.72 34.45 21.51
CA ILE A 14 -64.83 33.42 22.14
C ILE A 14 -65.05 32.06 21.48
N ALA A 15 -66.32 31.67 21.23
CA ALA A 15 -66.59 30.43 20.51
C ALA A 15 -66.08 30.46 19.08
N GLY A 16 -66.20 31.58 18.37
CA GLY A 16 -65.62 31.78 17.06
C GLY A 16 -64.10 31.74 17.04
N MET A 17 -63.43 32.38 18.02
CA MET A 17 -61.97 32.26 18.18
C MET A 17 -61.50 30.86 18.56
N ALA A 18 -62.24 30.17 19.43
CA ALA A 18 -61.96 28.77 19.78
C ALA A 18 -62.11 27.86 18.56
N ALA A 19 -63.20 28.04 17.77
CA ALA A 19 -63.39 27.28 16.51
C ALA A 19 -62.31 27.64 15.46
N LEU A 20 -61.92 28.92 15.35
CA LEU A 20 -60.83 29.33 14.48
C LEU A 20 -59.47 28.77 14.95
N ALA A 21 -59.20 28.83 16.26
CA ALA A 21 -57.99 28.22 16.84
C ALA A 21 -57.95 26.72 16.64
N TYR A 22 -59.08 26.05 16.84
CA TYR A 22 -59.22 24.59 16.56
C TYR A 22 -59.02 24.29 15.06
N PHE A 23 -59.56 25.09 14.16
CA PHE A 23 -59.39 24.94 12.71
C PHE A 23 -57.95 25.27 12.25
N LEU A 24 -57.31 26.27 12.85
CA LEU A 24 -55.92 26.59 12.61
C LEU A 24 -55.00 25.54 13.23
N GLN A 25 -55.36 24.95 14.34
CA GLN A 25 -54.63 23.84 14.95
C GLN A 25 -54.79 22.55 14.14
N GLN A 26 -55.97 22.27 13.56
CA GLN A 26 -56.15 21.22 12.58
C GLN A 26 -55.40 21.50 11.24
N LYS A 27 -55.36 22.75 10.77
CA LYS A 27 -54.53 23.12 9.61
C LYS A 27 -53.02 23.09 9.92
N LYS A 28 -52.59 23.35 11.14
CA LYS A 28 -51.22 23.18 11.60
C LYS A 28 -50.85 21.72 11.84
N ARG A 29 -51.80 20.85 12.02
CA ARG A 29 -51.68 19.38 11.85
C ARG A 29 -52.00 18.95 10.42
N ALA A 30 -51.45 19.61 9.40
CA ALA A 30 -51.09 18.95 8.18
C ALA A 30 -50.01 17.99 8.59
N TYR A 31 -50.40 16.73 8.79
CA TYR A 31 -49.54 15.59 9.13
C TYR A 31 -48.43 15.58 8.07
N VAL A 32 -47.26 16.08 8.43
CA VAL A 32 -46.07 15.85 7.63
C VAL A 32 -45.78 14.40 7.94
N ALA A 33 -46.21 13.52 7.03
CA ALA A 33 -45.99 12.09 7.14
C ALA A 33 -44.48 11.85 7.32
N SER A 34 -44.13 11.19 8.40
CA SER A 34 -42.72 10.84 8.66
C SER A 34 -42.41 9.55 7.92
N PRO A 35 -41.47 9.52 6.98
CA PRO A 35 -41.10 8.29 6.30
C PRO A 35 -40.55 7.22 7.25
N TYR A 36 -40.02 7.57 8.41
CA TYR A 36 -39.59 6.65 9.46
C TYR A 36 -40.71 5.75 9.99
N GLY A 37 -41.98 6.25 9.98
CA GLY A 37 -43.16 5.45 10.37
C GLY A 37 -43.52 4.35 9.37
N SER A 38 -42.90 4.32 8.18
CA SER A 38 -43.11 3.25 7.20
C SER A 38 -42.01 2.17 7.19
N ILE A 39 -40.96 2.36 7.99
CA ILE A 39 -39.85 1.41 8.05
C ILE A 39 -40.19 0.30 9.03
N PRO A 40 -40.30 -0.99 8.62
CA PRO A 40 -40.47 -2.11 9.52
C PRO A 40 -39.37 -2.21 10.57
N LEU A 41 -39.76 -2.58 11.82
CA LEU A 41 -38.84 -2.60 12.99
C LEU A 41 -37.70 -3.61 12.88
N ASP A 42 -37.71 -4.47 11.88
CA ASP A 42 -36.66 -5.45 11.60
C ASP A 42 -35.56 -4.92 10.67
N ALA A 43 -35.61 -3.65 10.27
CA ALA A 43 -34.53 -3.01 9.52
C ALA A 43 -33.20 -3.10 10.28
N GLY A 44 -32.14 -3.56 9.62
CA GLY A 44 -30.79 -3.60 10.22
C GLY A 44 -29.98 -2.35 9.91
N ILE A 45 -30.13 -1.82 8.69
CA ILE A 45 -29.42 -0.65 8.17
C ILE A 45 -30.46 0.31 7.61
N ILE A 46 -30.33 1.61 7.92
CA ILE A 46 -31.14 2.66 7.32
C ILE A 46 -30.21 3.76 6.81
N ILE A 47 -30.34 4.12 5.53
CA ILE A 47 -29.63 5.25 4.93
C ILE A 47 -30.63 6.37 4.74
N GLU A 48 -30.36 7.55 5.31
CA GLU A 48 -31.10 8.78 5.08
C GLU A 48 -30.38 9.61 4.02
N ALA A 49 -30.91 9.66 2.82
CA ALA A 49 -30.40 10.46 1.73
C ALA A 49 -31.07 11.83 1.71
N VAL A 50 -30.34 12.86 2.14
CA VAL A 50 -30.80 14.26 2.12
C VAL A 50 -30.72 14.81 0.69
N ASP A 51 -29.63 14.48 -0.02
CA ASP A 51 -29.43 14.72 -1.45
C ASP A 51 -29.55 13.40 -2.21
N MET A 52 -30.77 13.00 -2.52
CA MET A 52 -31.04 11.75 -3.22
C MET A 52 -30.41 11.71 -4.64
N PRO A 53 -30.53 12.76 -5.49
CA PRO A 53 -29.91 12.74 -6.80
C PRO A 53 -28.40 12.57 -6.73
N GLY A 54 -27.71 13.35 -5.89
CA GLY A 54 -26.27 13.25 -5.72
C GLY A 54 -25.82 11.90 -5.15
N LEU A 55 -26.56 11.32 -4.19
CA LEU A 55 -26.26 9.97 -3.68
C LEU A 55 -26.47 8.89 -4.75
N PHE A 56 -27.53 8.99 -5.56
CA PHE A 56 -27.79 8.03 -6.63
C PHE A 56 -26.78 8.14 -7.75
N GLU A 57 -26.36 9.33 -8.14
CA GLU A 57 -25.29 9.55 -9.09
C GLU A 57 -23.98 8.88 -8.62
N LEU A 58 -23.60 9.11 -7.36
CA LEU A 58 -22.43 8.45 -6.75
C LEU A 58 -22.53 6.92 -6.68
N LEU A 59 -23.72 6.36 -6.48
CA LEU A 59 -23.93 4.91 -6.36
C LEU A 59 -24.23 4.23 -7.71
N ALA A 60 -24.64 4.96 -8.74
CA ALA A 60 -25.16 4.38 -9.98
C ALA A 60 -24.29 4.61 -11.23
N THR A 61 -23.53 5.72 -11.32
CA THR A 61 -22.99 6.14 -12.63
C THR A 61 -21.52 6.54 -12.66
N ASP A 62 -20.93 7.13 -11.62
CA ASP A 62 -19.60 7.78 -11.72
C ASP A 62 -18.67 7.53 -10.53
N ASN A 63 -18.78 6.37 -9.88
CA ASN A 63 -17.89 6.09 -8.74
C ASN A 63 -17.03 4.85 -9.01
N GLU A 64 -15.71 5.07 -9.20
CA GLU A 64 -14.74 4.01 -9.46
C GLU A 64 -14.74 2.90 -8.40
N MET A 65 -14.97 3.25 -7.12
CA MET A 65 -15.06 2.29 -6.02
C MET A 65 -16.30 1.40 -6.17
N VAL A 66 -17.46 2.01 -6.43
CA VAL A 66 -18.73 1.27 -6.59
C VAL A 66 -18.68 0.37 -7.81
N ASP A 67 -18.13 0.85 -8.92
CA ASP A 67 -17.97 0.06 -10.14
C ASP A 67 -16.95 -1.07 -9.95
N GLY A 68 -15.83 -0.80 -9.30
CA GLY A 68 -14.84 -1.82 -8.98
C GLY A 68 -15.33 -2.90 -8.02
N MET A 69 -16.30 -2.59 -7.17
CA MET A 69 -16.96 -3.53 -6.26
C MET A 69 -18.22 -4.18 -6.87
N SER A 70 -18.69 -3.72 -8.03
CA SER A 70 -19.91 -4.21 -8.69
C SER A 70 -19.84 -5.66 -9.18
N GLU A 71 -18.65 -6.28 -9.15
CA GLU A 71 -18.49 -7.72 -9.43
C GLU A 71 -18.99 -8.60 -8.27
N ILE A 72 -19.19 -8.05 -7.07
CA ILE A 72 -19.78 -8.75 -5.92
C ILE A 72 -21.29 -8.88 -6.15
N PRO A 73 -21.85 -10.12 -6.21
CA PRO A 73 -23.25 -10.35 -6.66
C PRO A 73 -24.30 -9.58 -5.87
N GLU A 74 -24.11 -9.43 -4.54
CA GLU A 74 -25.05 -8.72 -3.65
C GLU A 74 -25.04 -7.21 -3.92
N LEU A 75 -23.84 -6.61 -4.12
CA LEU A 75 -23.70 -5.20 -4.47
C LEU A 75 -24.23 -4.93 -5.89
N LYS A 76 -24.01 -5.83 -6.83
CA LYS A 76 -24.57 -5.73 -8.19
C LYS A 76 -26.10 -5.70 -8.19
N ARG A 77 -26.73 -6.50 -7.34
CA ARG A 77 -28.20 -6.48 -7.18
C ARG A 77 -28.68 -5.18 -6.56
N PHE A 78 -27.99 -4.71 -5.53
CA PHE A 78 -28.33 -3.46 -4.85
C PHE A 78 -28.17 -2.26 -5.79
N THR A 79 -27.03 -2.11 -6.44
CA THR A 79 -26.78 -1.04 -7.42
C THR A 79 -27.72 -1.13 -8.62
N GLY A 80 -28.06 -2.33 -9.08
CA GLY A 80 -29.08 -2.56 -10.12
C GLY A 80 -30.47 -2.05 -9.71
N THR A 81 -30.89 -2.26 -8.46
CA THR A 81 -32.15 -1.72 -7.94
C THR A 81 -32.09 -0.20 -7.86
N ILE A 82 -30.97 0.38 -7.40
CA ILE A 82 -30.76 1.84 -7.37
C ILE A 82 -30.85 2.41 -8.79
N ARG A 83 -30.16 1.83 -9.79
CA ARG A 83 -30.21 2.28 -11.19
C ARG A 83 -31.64 2.25 -11.76
N THR A 84 -32.43 1.25 -11.38
CA THR A 84 -33.85 1.18 -11.78
C THR A 84 -34.65 2.32 -11.17
N ILE A 85 -34.44 2.62 -9.89
CA ILE A 85 -35.11 3.74 -9.20
C ILE A 85 -34.60 5.08 -9.72
N ASP A 86 -33.31 5.23 -9.94
CA ASP A 86 -32.69 6.41 -10.52
C ASP A 86 -33.26 6.74 -11.89
N SER A 87 -33.43 5.73 -12.78
CA SER A 87 -34.08 5.93 -14.07
C SER A 87 -35.54 6.42 -13.96
N LEU A 88 -36.21 6.06 -12.87
CA LEU A 88 -37.54 6.58 -12.54
C LEU A 88 -37.50 8.01 -12.05
N THR A 89 -36.43 8.39 -11.30
CA THR A 89 -36.29 9.75 -10.71
C THR A 89 -35.99 10.81 -11.76
N HIS A 90 -35.35 10.47 -12.85
CA HIS A 90 -35.06 11.37 -13.96
C HIS A 90 -36.32 11.71 -14.79
N GLU A 91 -37.42 10.94 -14.64
CA GLU A 91 -38.69 11.31 -15.20
C GLU A 91 -39.27 12.55 -14.51
N ARG A 92 -39.54 13.61 -15.25
CA ARG A 92 -40.05 14.91 -14.75
C ARG A 92 -41.21 14.77 -13.75
N LYS A 93 -42.06 13.74 -13.93
CA LYS A 93 -43.20 13.44 -13.07
C LYS A 93 -42.79 12.85 -11.72
N PHE A 94 -41.75 12.05 -11.69
CA PHE A 94 -41.27 11.47 -10.44
C PHE A 94 -40.61 12.53 -9.53
N SER A 95 -39.80 13.44 -10.08
CA SER A 95 -39.24 14.55 -9.33
C SER A 95 -40.29 15.46 -8.68
N GLN A 96 -41.47 15.61 -9.34
CA GLN A 96 -42.61 16.29 -8.75
C GLN A 96 -43.27 15.50 -7.59
N ILE A 97 -43.21 14.14 -7.65
CA ILE A 97 -43.76 13.27 -6.61
C ILE A 97 -42.80 13.15 -5.42
N ALA A 98 -41.50 13.05 -5.65
CA ALA A 98 -40.48 12.96 -4.60
C ALA A 98 -40.26 14.30 -3.87
N GLY A 99 -40.37 15.44 -4.58
CA GLY A 99 -40.07 16.76 -4.00
C GLY A 99 -38.60 16.89 -3.57
N HIS A 100 -38.36 17.68 -2.51
CA HIS A 100 -37.04 17.87 -1.88
C HIS A 100 -36.96 17.17 -0.51
N ASN A 101 -37.77 16.13 -0.28
CA ASN A 101 -37.79 15.43 1.00
C ASN A 101 -36.69 14.37 1.05
N PRO A 102 -36.04 14.14 2.21
CA PRO A 102 -35.10 13.04 2.36
C PRO A 102 -35.73 11.68 2.00
N VAL A 103 -34.96 10.84 1.36
CA VAL A 103 -35.33 9.46 1.07
C VAL A 103 -34.66 8.52 2.07
N LEU A 104 -35.43 7.66 2.70
CA LEU A 104 -34.93 6.60 3.58
C LEU A 104 -34.81 5.30 2.79
N ILE A 105 -33.64 4.69 2.84
CA ILE A 105 -33.37 3.37 2.26
C ILE A 105 -33.10 2.42 3.42
N SER A 106 -34.03 1.55 3.74
CA SER A 106 -33.85 0.55 4.78
C SER A 106 -33.58 -0.84 4.19
N ILE A 107 -32.65 -1.57 4.81
CA ILE A 107 -32.27 -2.93 4.39
C ILE A 107 -32.86 -3.93 5.35
N HIS A 108 -33.52 -4.96 4.81
CA HIS A 108 -34.22 -6.01 5.54
C HIS A 108 -33.76 -7.39 5.12
N LEU A 109 -33.82 -8.34 6.05
CA LEU A 109 -33.60 -9.75 5.76
C LEU A 109 -34.93 -10.44 5.46
N LEU A 110 -35.16 -10.84 4.21
CA LEU A 110 -36.32 -11.61 3.78
C LEU A 110 -35.99 -13.10 3.67
N GLY A 111 -36.83 -13.93 4.29
CA GLY A 111 -36.64 -15.37 4.31
C GLY A 111 -35.31 -15.75 4.99
N LYS A 112 -34.63 -16.76 4.46
CA LYS A 112 -33.39 -17.26 5.08
C LYS A 112 -32.13 -16.53 4.62
N ASN A 113 -32.08 -15.91 3.42
CA ASN A 113 -30.80 -15.51 2.83
C ASN A 113 -30.87 -14.27 1.89
N ARG A 114 -31.91 -13.45 1.95
CA ARG A 114 -32.04 -12.35 0.97
C ARG A 114 -32.11 -10.98 1.65
N LEU A 115 -31.05 -10.17 1.50
CA LEU A 115 -31.09 -8.76 1.84
C LEU A 115 -31.90 -8.00 0.77
N THR A 116 -32.87 -7.21 1.22
CA THR A 116 -33.79 -6.52 0.31
C THR A 116 -34.01 -5.08 0.77
N PRO A 117 -33.87 -4.06 -0.13
CA PRO A 117 -34.10 -2.67 0.23
C PRO A 117 -35.59 -2.30 0.22
N LEU A 118 -35.96 -1.36 1.08
CA LEU A 118 -37.20 -0.61 1.08
C LEU A 118 -36.86 0.89 1.01
N PHE A 119 -37.44 1.59 0.06
CA PHE A 119 -37.28 3.04 -0.13
C PHE A 119 -38.55 3.73 0.36
N SER A 120 -38.41 4.75 1.21
CA SER A 120 -39.53 5.47 1.79
C SER A 120 -39.27 6.96 1.80
N PHE A 121 -40.24 7.78 1.38
CA PHE A 121 -40.15 9.22 1.45
C PHE A 121 -41.54 9.86 1.60
N ALA A 122 -41.58 11.02 2.23
CA ALA A 122 -42.81 11.79 2.39
C ALA A 122 -43.26 12.35 1.03
N ALA A 123 -44.51 12.10 0.67
CA ALA A 123 -45.08 12.70 -0.53
C ALA A 123 -45.44 14.18 -0.27
N PRO A 124 -45.21 15.10 -1.23
CA PRO A 124 -45.76 16.47 -1.13
C PRO A 124 -47.25 16.48 -0.88
N PRO A 125 -47.80 17.48 -0.16
CA PRO A 125 -49.22 17.51 0.21
C PRO A 125 -50.20 17.44 -0.95
N GLU A 126 -49.77 17.85 -2.15
CA GLU A 126 -50.56 17.83 -3.39
C GLU A 126 -50.63 16.44 -4.08
N VAL A 127 -49.68 15.55 -3.75
CA VAL A 127 -49.58 14.23 -4.34
C VAL A 127 -50.64 13.30 -3.77
N ARG A 128 -51.33 12.56 -4.65
CA ARG A 128 -52.35 11.55 -4.34
C ARG A 128 -52.05 10.28 -5.13
N ASP A 129 -52.69 9.22 -4.76
CA ASP A 129 -52.61 7.91 -5.47
C ASP A 129 -52.81 7.99 -7.00
N LYS A 130 -53.71 8.90 -7.50
CA LYS A 130 -53.87 9.17 -8.92
C LYS A 130 -52.59 9.65 -9.64
N ASN A 131 -51.71 10.33 -8.92
CA ASN A 131 -50.45 10.83 -9.49
C ASN A 131 -49.46 9.67 -9.72
N ILE A 132 -49.47 8.66 -8.83
CA ILE A 132 -48.70 7.42 -9.01
C ILE A 132 -49.24 6.64 -10.23
N ARG A 133 -50.56 6.51 -10.36
CA ARG A 133 -51.18 5.88 -11.56
C ARG A 133 -50.79 6.60 -12.86
N SER A 134 -50.80 7.93 -12.84
CA SER A 134 -50.40 8.71 -14.03
C SER A 134 -48.93 8.50 -14.37
N LEU A 135 -48.05 8.48 -13.38
CA LEU A 135 -46.62 8.20 -13.56
C LEU A 135 -46.42 6.83 -14.22
N LEU A 136 -46.97 5.78 -13.62
CA LEU A 136 -46.82 4.39 -14.07
C LEU A 136 -47.48 4.12 -15.45
N GLY A 137 -48.59 4.81 -15.78
CA GLY A 137 -49.25 4.72 -17.08
C GLY A 137 -48.44 5.31 -18.22
N ASP A 138 -47.53 6.25 -17.93
CA ASP A 138 -46.72 6.94 -18.95
C ASP A 138 -45.29 6.34 -19.05
N MET A 139 -44.95 5.28 -18.28
CA MET A 139 -43.63 4.67 -18.30
C MET A 139 -43.42 3.75 -19.53
N PRO A 140 -42.50 4.10 -20.44
CA PRO A 140 -42.25 3.25 -21.62
C PRO A 140 -41.54 1.95 -21.21
N GLY A 141 -42.03 0.83 -21.75
CA GLY A 141 -41.45 -0.50 -21.51
C GLY A 141 -41.91 -1.21 -20.25
N TYR A 142 -42.80 -0.61 -19.46
CA TYR A 142 -43.35 -1.20 -18.24
C TYR A 142 -44.87 -1.29 -18.29
N ARG A 143 -45.44 -2.25 -17.55
CA ARG A 143 -46.85 -2.41 -17.28
C ARG A 143 -47.06 -2.51 -15.79
N TYR A 144 -48.24 -2.18 -15.25
CA TYR A 144 -48.51 -2.36 -13.84
C TYR A 144 -49.85 -3.05 -13.62
N THR A 145 -49.95 -3.78 -12.53
CA THR A 145 -51.17 -4.31 -11.95
C THR A 145 -51.40 -3.68 -10.58
N VAL A 146 -52.64 -3.65 -10.10
CA VAL A 146 -53.00 -3.05 -8.83
C VAL A 146 -53.69 -4.08 -7.96
N LYS A 147 -53.21 -4.19 -6.72
CA LYS A 147 -53.87 -4.98 -5.64
C LYS A 147 -54.12 -4.04 -4.45
N GLU A 148 -55.17 -4.23 -3.75
CA GLU A 148 -55.47 -3.50 -2.52
C GLU A 148 -54.95 -4.26 -1.29
N TYR A 149 -54.30 -3.57 -0.37
CA TYR A 149 -53.86 -4.11 0.91
C TYR A 149 -54.12 -3.07 2.02
N GLN A 150 -54.94 -3.45 3.02
CA GLN A 150 -55.32 -2.58 4.16
C GLN A 150 -55.76 -1.14 3.74
N GLY A 151 -56.57 -1.02 2.70
CA GLY A 151 -57.06 0.26 2.18
C GLY A 151 -56.07 1.07 1.35
N SER A 152 -54.82 0.59 1.13
CA SER A 152 -53.83 1.18 0.26
C SER A 152 -53.65 0.39 -1.03
N ASN A 153 -53.47 1.09 -2.16
CA ASN A 153 -53.19 0.44 -3.45
C ASN A 153 -51.69 0.05 -3.53
N VAL A 154 -51.42 -1.19 -3.88
CA VAL A 154 -50.08 -1.71 -4.18
C VAL A 154 -49.97 -1.92 -5.66
N TYR A 155 -49.10 -1.17 -6.33
CA TYR A 155 -48.80 -1.25 -7.74
C TYR A 155 -47.65 -2.22 -7.99
N GLU A 156 -47.90 -3.31 -8.67
CA GLU A 156 -46.88 -4.25 -9.15
C GLU A 156 -46.42 -3.80 -10.52
N VAL A 157 -45.18 -3.34 -10.65
CA VAL A 157 -44.55 -2.86 -11.89
C VAL A 157 -43.81 -4.02 -12.54
N VAL A 158 -44.18 -4.33 -13.78
CA VAL A 158 -43.65 -5.46 -14.54
C VAL A 158 -42.99 -4.96 -15.82
N LYS A 159 -41.81 -5.45 -16.11
CA LYS A 159 -41.10 -5.13 -17.34
C LYS A 159 -41.81 -5.82 -18.54
N ALA A 160 -42.11 -5.05 -19.59
CA ALA A 160 -42.91 -5.56 -20.70
C ALA A 160 -42.15 -6.59 -21.56
N SER A 161 -40.80 -6.63 -21.51
CA SER A 161 -39.95 -7.52 -22.32
C SER A 161 -39.92 -8.95 -21.82
N ASP A 162 -39.94 -9.19 -20.54
CA ASP A 162 -39.76 -10.53 -19.90
C ASP A 162 -40.87 -10.90 -18.94
N GLY A 163 -41.72 -9.95 -18.58
CA GLY A 163 -42.85 -10.18 -17.66
C GLY A 163 -42.46 -10.33 -16.22
N GLU A 164 -41.17 -10.06 -15.84
CA GLU A 164 -40.75 -10.15 -14.46
C GLU A 164 -41.17 -8.91 -13.65
N SER A 165 -41.62 -9.12 -12.42
CA SER A 165 -41.95 -8.07 -11.47
C SER A 165 -40.66 -7.35 -11.04
N THR A 166 -40.58 -6.04 -11.35
CA THR A 166 -39.37 -5.25 -11.09
C THR A 166 -39.45 -4.50 -9.76
N LEU A 167 -40.62 -3.88 -9.47
CA LEU A 167 -40.85 -3.07 -8.26
C LEU A 167 -42.30 -3.15 -7.83
N PHE A 168 -42.51 -2.96 -6.52
CA PHE A 168 -43.83 -2.73 -5.91
C PHE A 168 -43.83 -1.32 -5.29
N ILE A 169 -44.89 -0.57 -5.58
CA ILE A 169 -45.05 0.82 -5.16
C ILE A 169 -46.37 0.99 -4.43
N SER A 170 -46.38 1.70 -3.31
CA SER A 170 -47.61 2.08 -2.61
C SER A 170 -47.53 3.45 -2.01
N MET A 171 -48.65 4.03 -1.66
CA MET A 171 -48.77 5.25 -0.86
C MET A 171 -49.68 4.97 0.32
N ALA A 172 -49.15 5.10 1.54
CA ALA A 172 -49.85 4.92 2.78
C ALA A 172 -49.58 6.09 3.73
N GLY A 173 -50.60 6.68 4.35
CA GLY A 173 -50.44 7.78 5.33
C GLY A 173 -49.67 9.00 4.81
N GLY A 174 -49.58 9.24 3.48
CA GLY A 174 -48.79 10.31 2.88
C GLY A 174 -47.31 9.96 2.66
N VAL A 175 -46.90 8.70 2.87
CA VAL A 175 -45.57 8.18 2.57
C VAL A 175 -45.62 7.32 1.32
N ILE A 176 -44.67 7.51 0.41
CA ILE A 176 -44.47 6.63 -0.74
C ILE A 176 -43.46 5.56 -0.34
N ILE A 177 -43.80 4.30 -0.62
CA ILE A 177 -43.06 3.10 -0.23
C ILE A 177 -42.77 2.31 -1.50
N ILE A 178 -41.49 1.99 -1.75
CA ILE A 178 -41.02 1.27 -2.96
C ILE A 178 -40.10 0.13 -2.54
N SER A 179 -40.30 -1.07 -3.08
CA SER A 179 -39.40 -2.21 -2.87
C SER A 179 -39.47 -3.20 -4.04
N PRO A 180 -38.39 -3.96 -4.31
CA PRO A 180 -38.48 -5.13 -5.20
C PRO A 180 -39.27 -6.31 -4.56
N SER A 181 -39.79 -6.15 -3.35
CA SER A 181 -40.57 -7.16 -2.61
C SER A 181 -41.93 -6.62 -2.18
N HIS A 182 -43.01 -7.28 -2.63
CA HIS A 182 -44.37 -6.96 -2.15
C HIS A 182 -44.49 -7.12 -0.62
N ILE A 183 -43.79 -8.11 -0.03
CA ILE A 183 -43.82 -8.37 1.41
C ILE A 183 -43.35 -7.15 2.21
N LEU A 184 -42.27 -6.48 1.77
CA LEU A 184 -41.79 -5.28 2.44
C LEU A 184 -42.71 -4.08 2.25
N VAL A 185 -43.32 -3.92 1.07
CA VAL A 185 -44.28 -2.84 0.84
C VAL A 185 -45.52 -3.03 1.74
N GLU A 186 -46.05 -4.26 1.84
CA GLU A 186 -47.16 -4.60 2.73
C GLU A 186 -46.78 -4.41 4.22
N ALA A 187 -45.53 -4.77 4.60
CA ALA A 187 -45.03 -4.53 5.96
C ALA A 187 -44.93 -3.03 6.27
N GLY A 188 -44.46 -2.21 5.30
CA GLY A 188 -44.40 -0.75 5.44
C GLY A 188 -45.81 -0.13 5.57
N ILE A 189 -46.77 -0.57 4.78
CA ILE A 189 -48.17 -0.14 4.90
C ILE A 189 -48.70 -0.46 6.30
N ARG A 190 -48.51 -1.70 6.78
CA ARG A 190 -48.93 -2.13 8.12
C ARG A 190 -48.30 -1.30 9.25
N GLN A 191 -46.99 -0.93 9.08
CA GLN A 191 -46.28 -0.10 10.01
C GLN A 191 -46.95 1.29 10.18
N VAL A 192 -47.29 1.91 9.04
CA VAL A 192 -47.98 3.20 8.99
C VAL A 192 -49.37 3.13 9.62
N GLU A 193 -50.16 2.08 9.32
CA GLU A 193 -51.53 1.91 9.81
C GLU A 193 -51.56 1.61 11.31
N GLN A 194 -50.51 1.01 11.89
CA GLN A 194 -50.36 0.72 13.31
C GLN A 194 -49.73 1.86 14.11
N ASP A 195 -49.40 2.98 13.48
CA ASP A 195 -48.74 4.16 14.10
C ASP A 195 -47.45 3.78 14.84
N MET A 196 -46.69 2.82 14.28
CA MET A 196 -45.37 2.41 14.82
C MET A 196 -44.27 3.19 14.11
N ASP A 197 -43.25 3.55 14.88
CA ASP A 197 -42.13 4.34 14.35
C ASP A 197 -40.80 3.66 14.73
N ILE A 198 -39.94 3.44 13.73
CA ILE A 198 -38.61 2.84 13.96
C ILE A 198 -37.76 3.63 14.93
N ARG A 199 -37.99 4.94 15.08
CA ARG A 199 -37.29 5.83 16.02
C ARG A 199 -37.63 5.55 17.47
N ASP A 200 -38.65 4.75 17.75
CA ASP A 200 -39.01 4.32 19.12
C ASP A 200 -38.13 3.16 19.60
N LEU A 201 -37.29 2.58 18.74
CA LEU A 201 -36.30 1.60 19.17
C LEU A 201 -35.23 2.24 20.08
N PRO A 202 -34.72 1.47 21.07
CA PRO A 202 -33.72 1.97 22.02
C PRO A 202 -32.53 2.60 21.34
N GLY A 203 -32.12 3.78 21.81
CA GLY A 203 -30.94 4.53 21.33
C GLY A 203 -31.11 5.31 20.03
N PHE A 204 -32.19 5.08 19.25
CA PHE A 204 -32.36 5.73 17.95
C PHE A 204 -32.57 7.24 18.07
N ARG A 205 -33.44 7.67 18.97
CA ARG A 205 -33.73 9.11 19.17
C ARG A 205 -32.52 9.89 19.70
N GLU A 206 -31.73 9.25 20.54
CA GLU A 206 -30.53 9.82 21.14
C GLU A 206 -29.46 10.10 20.08
N VAL A 207 -29.10 9.10 19.27
CA VAL A 207 -28.11 9.28 18.21
C VAL A 207 -28.62 10.20 17.11
N SER A 208 -29.89 10.13 16.74
CA SER A 208 -30.50 11.04 15.76
C SER A 208 -30.52 12.50 16.23
N ALA A 209 -30.62 12.74 17.54
CA ALA A 209 -30.55 14.08 18.10
C ALA A 209 -29.13 14.65 18.11
N ALA A 210 -28.09 13.80 18.19
CA ALA A 210 -26.71 14.20 18.13
C ALA A 210 -26.19 14.41 16.68
N ALA A 211 -26.90 13.86 15.70
CA ALA A 211 -26.56 13.87 14.29
C ALA A 211 -26.56 15.26 13.65
N GLY A 212 -25.72 15.47 12.65
CA GLY A 212 -25.76 16.62 11.74
C GLY A 212 -27.12 16.76 11.02
N LYS A 213 -27.47 17.94 10.50
CA LYS A 213 -28.79 18.14 9.88
C LYS A 213 -28.79 18.08 8.36
N ASN A 214 -27.66 18.23 7.71
CA ASN A 214 -27.57 18.46 6.26
C ASN A 214 -26.77 17.38 5.51
N GLU A 215 -26.34 16.31 6.20
CA GLU A 215 -25.51 15.26 5.60
C GLU A 215 -26.33 14.00 5.35
N ASN A 216 -25.92 13.19 4.36
CA ASN A 216 -26.44 11.84 4.22
C ASN A 216 -26.00 11.00 5.43
N LYS A 217 -26.88 10.15 5.94
CA LYS A 217 -26.61 9.40 7.19
C LYS A 217 -26.85 7.92 7.02
N ILE A 218 -26.20 7.16 7.87
CA ILE A 218 -26.47 5.73 8.04
C ILE A 218 -26.79 5.44 9.52
N TYR A 219 -27.84 4.65 9.74
CA TYR A 219 -28.17 4.10 11.06
C TYR A 219 -27.94 2.60 11.03
N LEU A 220 -27.28 2.06 12.06
CA LEU A 220 -27.12 0.62 12.28
C LEU A 220 -27.86 0.23 13.56
N LEU A 221 -28.79 -0.73 13.44
CA LEU A 221 -29.52 -1.31 14.57
C LEU A 221 -28.86 -2.66 14.93
N PHE A 222 -28.01 -2.67 15.96
CA PHE A 222 -27.15 -3.82 16.27
C PHE A 222 -27.91 -5.15 16.44
N ASN A 223 -29.08 -5.13 17.08
CA ASN A 223 -29.92 -6.30 17.24
C ASN A 223 -30.35 -6.94 15.89
N ASN A 224 -30.62 -6.12 14.91
CA ASN A 224 -31.08 -6.56 13.59
C ASN A 224 -29.91 -6.87 12.65
N VAL A 225 -28.83 -6.10 12.71
CA VAL A 225 -27.57 -6.36 11.95
C VAL A 225 -26.98 -7.72 12.32
N ALA A 226 -27.08 -8.15 13.56
CA ALA A 226 -26.64 -9.49 13.98
C ALA A 226 -27.22 -10.61 13.10
N ARG A 227 -28.49 -10.46 12.67
CA ARG A 227 -29.15 -11.41 11.75
C ARG A 227 -28.53 -11.39 10.35
N PHE A 228 -28.04 -10.22 9.89
CA PHE A 228 -27.37 -10.13 8.58
C PHE A 228 -26.01 -10.84 8.63
N ILE A 229 -25.28 -10.68 9.72
CA ILE A 229 -23.98 -11.32 9.93
C ILE A 229 -24.13 -12.83 10.03
N SER A 230 -25.23 -13.36 10.60
CA SER A 230 -25.48 -14.80 10.62
C SER A 230 -25.58 -15.44 9.23
N LEU A 231 -25.91 -14.65 8.18
CA LEU A 231 -25.88 -15.12 6.81
C LEU A 231 -24.47 -15.42 6.31
N LEU A 232 -23.48 -14.73 6.85
CA LEU A 232 -22.08 -14.81 6.46
C LEU A 232 -21.32 -15.83 7.33
N SER A 233 -21.77 -16.05 8.57
CA SER A 233 -21.07 -16.86 9.58
C SER A 233 -21.15 -18.35 9.28
N GLY A 234 -20.00 -19.06 9.46
CA GLY A 234 -19.85 -20.50 9.39
C GLY A 234 -20.20 -21.20 10.70
N LYS A 235 -19.43 -22.23 11.06
CA LYS A 235 -19.65 -23.05 12.29
C LYS A 235 -19.49 -22.31 13.63
N ALA A 236 -18.90 -21.08 13.61
CA ALA A 236 -18.75 -20.22 14.79
C ALA A 236 -19.99 -19.33 15.06
N GLU A 237 -21.14 -19.68 14.51
CA GLU A 237 -22.37 -18.88 14.43
C GLU A 237 -22.88 -18.36 15.78
N GLU A 238 -22.81 -19.16 16.86
CA GLU A 238 -23.36 -18.77 18.17
C GLU A 238 -22.55 -17.65 18.86
N GLY A 239 -21.25 -17.56 18.65
CA GLY A 239 -20.40 -16.58 19.31
C GLY A 239 -20.58 -15.15 18.75
N ILE A 240 -20.50 -14.95 17.43
CA ILE A 240 -20.54 -13.63 16.77
C ILE A 240 -21.95 -13.04 16.82
N THR A 241 -22.96 -13.82 16.51
CA THR A 241 -24.36 -13.36 16.47
C THR A 241 -24.90 -12.97 17.85
N SER A 242 -24.43 -13.61 18.93
CA SER A 242 -24.77 -13.21 20.29
C SER A 242 -23.96 -12.01 20.80
N TYR A 243 -22.75 -11.82 20.30
CA TYR A 243 -21.86 -10.73 20.72
C TYR A 243 -22.28 -9.36 20.19
N ILE A 244 -22.74 -9.28 18.92
CA ILE A 244 -23.09 -8.03 18.27
C ILE A 244 -24.21 -7.25 18.96
N PRO A 245 -25.36 -7.87 19.35
CA PRO A 245 -26.39 -7.20 20.13
C PRO A 245 -25.89 -6.67 21.47
N GLY A 246 -24.88 -7.35 22.04
CA GLY A 246 -24.22 -6.93 23.27
C GLY A 246 -23.23 -5.77 23.13
N LEU A 247 -22.94 -5.29 21.93
CA LEU A 247 -22.04 -4.17 21.74
C LEU A 247 -22.69 -2.83 22.10
N ALA A 248 -23.83 -2.53 21.46
CA ALA A 248 -24.58 -1.29 21.58
C ALA A 248 -26.02 -1.47 21.07
N SER A 249 -26.88 -0.46 21.21
CA SER A 249 -28.23 -0.47 20.67
C SER A 249 -28.30 0.06 19.25
N CYS A 250 -27.81 1.27 19.02
CA CYS A 250 -27.90 2.00 17.75
C CYS A 250 -26.66 2.84 17.51
N LEU A 251 -26.24 2.89 16.25
CA LEU A 251 -25.22 3.79 15.72
C LEU A 251 -25.87 4.70 14.67
N GLU A 252 -25.49 5.96 14.68
CA GLU A 252 -25.70 6.90 13.60
C GLU A 252 -24.35 7.41 13.13
N ALA A 253 -24.18 7.59 11.79
CA ALA A 253 -23.00 8.20 11.24
C ALA A 253 -23.32 8.98 9.95
N ASP A 254 -22.68 10.13 9.80
CA ASP A 254 -22.65 10.88 8.54
C ASP A 254 -21.89 10.08 7.47
N LEU A 255 -22.43 10.06 6.26
CA LEU A 255 -21.95 9.23 5.14
C LEU A 255 -21.29 10.12 4.08
N TYR A 256 -19.96 9.95 3.90
CA TYR A 256 -19.17 10.63 2.88
C TYR A 256 -18.58 9.59 1.92
N ILE A 257 -19.04 9.62 0.65
CA ILE A 257 -18.54 8.75 -0.42
C ILE A 257 -17.73 9.59 -1.40
N LYS A 258 -16.53 9.10 -1.77
CA LYS A 258 -15.64 9.67 -2.79
C LYS A 258 -15.14 8.57 -3.72
N ASN A 259 -14.58 8.93 -4.87
CA ASN A 259 -13.92 7.95 -5.76
C ASN A 259 -12.79 7.18 -5.06
N SER A 260 -12.08 7.84 -4.14
CA SER A 260 -10.96 7.27 -3.39
C SER A 260 -11.37 6.52 -2.11
N GLY A 261 -12.67 6.43 -1.78
CA GLY A 261 -13.10 5.70 -0.60
C GLY A 261 -14.39 6.21 0.06
N LEU A 262 -14.60 5.75 1.28
CA LEU A 262 -15.79 5.99 2.09
C LEU A 262 -15.36 6.41 3.50
N VAL A 263 -16.02 7.40 4.08
CA VAL A 263 -15.87 7.76 5.50
C VAL A 263 -17.25 7.82 6.15
N LEU A 264 -17.39 7.14 7.29
CA LEU A 264 -18.53 7.21 8.19
C LEU A 264 -18.05 7.80 9.51
N SER A 265 -18.73 8.83 10.04
CA SER A 265 -18.37 9.39 11.34
C SER A 265 -19.60 9.85 12.09
N GLY A 266 -19.75 9.44 13.36
CA GLY A 266 -20.95 9.75 14.15
C GLY A 266 -20.96 9.11 15.52
N TYR A 267 -22.14 8.87 16.07
CA TYR A 267 -22.34 8.52 17.47
C TYR A 267 -22.94 7.14 17.66
N ILE A 268 -22.50 6.46 18.73
CA ILE A 268 -23.07 5.22 19.23
C ILE A 268 -23.69 5.50 20.61
N GLU A 269 -24.91 5.04 20.79
CA GLU A 269 -25.59 5.07 22.09
C GLU A 269 -25.05 3.97 23.01
N THR A 270 -24.69 4.35 24.25
CA THR A 270 -23.98 3.47 25.22
C THR A 270 -24.53 3.57 26.65
N ARG A 271 -25.80 3.91 26.87
CA ARG A 271 -26.37 4.06 28.23
C ARG A 271 -26.67 2.74 28.90
N ASP A 272 -26.84 1.66 28.15
CA ASP A 272 -27.12 0.35 28.70
C ASP A 272 -25.84 -0.30 29.27
N SER A 273 -25.79 -0.45 30.58
CA SER A 273 -24.65 -1.03 31.30
C SER A 273 -24.40 -2.51 31.02
N SER A 274 -25.34 -3.20 30.39
CA SER A 274 -25.16 -4.59 29.96
C SER A 274 -24.34 -4.71 28.67
N GLN A 275 -24.18 -3.61 27.94
CA GLN A 275 -23.47 -3.55 26.66
C GLN A 275 -21.97 -3.29 26.83
N VAL A 276 -21.16 -3.88 25.93
CA VAL A 276 -19.70 -3.81 26.00
C VAL A 276 -19.20 -2.36 25.89
N LEU A 277 -19.73 -1.58 24.93
CA LEU A 277 -19.27 -0.22 24.68
C LEU A 277 -19.62 0.75 25.80
N TYR A 278 -20.57 0.41 26.68
CA TYR A 278 -20.85 1.19 27.90
C TYR A 278 -19.60 1.42 28.75
N HIS A 279 -18.73 0.43 28.86
CA HIS A 279 -17.51 0.50 29.69
C HIS A 279 -16.43 1.40 29.12
N TYR A 280 -16.50 1.72 27.83
CA TYR A 280 -15.52 2.58 27.13
C TYR A 280 -15.94 4.05 27.06
N ARG A 281 -17.18 4.40 27.42
CA ARG A 281 -17.73 5.75 27.29
C ARG A 281 -17.01 6.83 28.10
N PHE A 282 -16.24 6.45 29.12
CA PHE A 282 -15.47 7.35 29.98
C PHE A 282 -13.96 7.20 29.80
N GLN A 283 -13.52 6.44 28.82
CA GLN A 283 -12.11 6.29 28.51
C GLN A 283 -11.56 7.56 27.89
N GLU A 284 -10.49 8.13 28.48
CA GLU A 284 -9.82 9.27 27.89
C GLU A 284 -9.07 8.85 26.62
N PRO A 285 -9.32 9.50 25.45
CA PRO A 285 -8.61 9.14 24.23
C PRO A 285 -7.13 9.53 24.33
N GLY A 286 -6.24 8.58 24.04
CA GLY A 286 -4.80 8.78 23.97
C GLY A 286 -4.30 9.02 22.54
N THR A 287 -3.10 9.58 22.41
CA THR A 287 -2.30 9.46 21.19
C THR A 287 -1.70 8.06 21.17
N TYR A 288 -1.46 7.51 19.99
CA TYR A 288 -0.86 6.18 19.83
C TYR A 288 0.36 6.28 18.90
N ASP A 289 1.45 5.69 19.37
CA ASP A 289 2.74 5.65 18.66
C ASP A 289 3.22 4.21 18.40
N ILE A 290 2.57 3.21 18.99
CA ILE A 290 2.97 1.81 18.92
C ILE A 290 2.97 1.24 17.49
N PHE A 291 2.21 1.85 16.57
CA PHE A 291 2.18 1.48 15.14
C PHE A 291 3.54 1.62 14.45
N ARG A 292 4.47 2.41 15.02
CA ARG A 292 5.86 2.54 14.54
C ARG A 292 6.60 1.21 14.53
N TYR A 293 6.18 0.29 15.38
CA TYR A 293 6.79 -1.03 15.53
C TYR A 293 6.00 -2.13 14.81
N ILE A 294 4.76 -1.85 14.38
CA ILE A 294 3.94 -2.83 13.67
C ILE A 294 4.49 -3.03 12.25
N PRO A 295 4.83 -4.27 11.85
CA PRO A 295 5.31 -4.54 10.50
C PRO A 295 4.30 -4.11 9.43
N ALA A 296 4.77 -3.51 8.34
CA ALA A 296 3.96 -3.08 7.19
C ALA A 296 3.20 -4.24 6.52
N GLY A 297 3.69 -5.48 6.69
CA GLY A 297 3.03 -6.71 6.24
C GLY A 297 1.87 -7.18 7.14
N ALA A 298 1.47 -6.43 8.18
CA ALA A 298 0.33 -6.79 9.01
C ALA A 298 -0.94 -6.89 8.16
N ALA A 299 -1.72 -7.95 8.39
CA ALA A 299 -3.02 -8.14 7.77
C ALA A 299 -4.11 -7.36 8.52
N LEU A 300 -3.97 -7.31 9.85
CA LEU A 300 -4.87 -6.64 10.76
C LEU A 300 -4.11 -6.23 12.02
N PHE A 301 -4.47 -5.09 12.59
CA PHE A 301 -4.11 -4.75 13.96
C PHE A 301 -5.25 -4.04 14.70
N GLU A 302 -5.18 -4.14 16.04
CA GLU A 302 -6.00 -3.39 16.97
C GLU A 302 -5.07 -2.68 17.95
N ILE A 303 -5.31 -1.39 18.22
CA ILE A 303 -4.61 -0.63 19.25
C ILE A 303 -5.63 -0.19 20.30
N MET A 304 -5.26 -0.33 21.57
CA MET A 304 -6.02 0.20 22.70
C MET A 304 -5.13 1.13 23.53
N THR A 305 -5.66 2.32 23.81
CA THR A 305 -5.02 3.29 24.71
C THR A 305 -5.82 3.33 26.01
N ASP A 306 -5.42 2.56 27.01
CA ASP A 306 -6.12 2.51 28.30
C ASP A 306 -5.14 2.66 29.47
N ASN A 307 -5.64 3.19 30.58
CA ASN A 307 -5.00 3.11 31.87
C ASN A 307 -5.13 1.69 32.44
N ILE A 308 -4.32 0.78 31.93
CA ILE A 308 -4.29 -0.67 32.25
C ILE A 308 -4.11 -0.94 33.75
N HIS A 309 -3.66 0.07 34.51
CA HIS A 309 -3.35 -0.02 35.94
C HIS A 309 -4.53 -0.36 36.86
N LYS A 310 -5.76 -0.41 36.36
CA LYS A 310 -6.96 -0.59 37.20
C LYS A 310 -7.49 -2.02 37.28
N THR A 311 -7.00 -2.94 36.47
CA THR A 311 -7.50 -4.33 36.46
C THR A 311 -6.66 -5.18 37.40
N VAL A 312 -7.13 -5.39 38.63
CA VAL A 312 -6.53 -6.37 39.56
C VAL A 312 -6.95 -7.76 39.10
N ILE A 313 -6.03 -8.52 38.54
CA ILE A 313 -6.25 -9.91 38.12
C ILE A 313 -5.68 -10.81 39.23
N ASN A 314 -6.44 -11.80 39.62
CA ASN A 314 -6.04 -12.78 40.65
C ASN A 314 -5.20 -13.86 39.96
N THR A 315 -3.89 -13.78 40.03
CA THR A 315 -2.92 -14.66 39.35
C THR A 315 -2.17 -15.55 40.31
N ASP A 316 -1.62 -16.65 39.80
CA ASP A 316 -0.76 -17.55 40.54
C ASP A 316 0.50 -16.84 41.06
N ILE A 317 1.02 -17.21 42.22
CA ILE A 317 2.08 -16.47 42.96
C ILE A 317 3.37 -16.39 42.15
N GLU A 318 3.71 -17.41 41.36
CA GLU A 318 4.99 -17.43 40.61
C GLU A 318 4.99 -16.56 39.35
N SER A 319 3.87 -16.44 38.64
CA SER A 319 3.72 -15.56 37.46
C SER A 319 3.65 -14.08 37.87
N ARG A 320 3.22 -13.81 39.08
CA ARG A 320 2.96 -12.48 39.62
C ARG A 320 4.23 -11.60 39.68
N TYR A 321 5.40 -12.17 40.00
CA TYR A 321 6.64 -11.38 40.06
C TYR A 321 7.05 -10.84 38.67
N ILE A 322 6.94 -11.67 37.65
CA ILE A 322 7.25 -11.29 36.26
C ILE A 322 6.25 -10.21 35.76
N SER A 323 4.95 -10.45 36.00
CA SER A 323 3.92 -9.52 35.55
C SER A 323 3.96 -8.17 36.29
N ASP A 324 4.31 -8.15 37.59
CA ASP A 324 4.38 -6.93 38.39
C ASP A 324 5.54 -6.02 37.96
N ILE A 325 6.72 -6.58 37.59
CA ILE A 325 7.84 -5.83 37.00
C ILE A 325 7.38 -5.13 35.72
N LEU A 326 6.76 -5.88 34.79
CA LEU A 326 6.34 -5.35 33.51
C LEU A 326 5.19 -4.34 33.66
N ARG A 327 4.19 -4.65 34.49
CA ARG A 327 3.01 -3.79 34.70
C ARG A 327 3.37 -2.40 35.23
N SER A 328 4.38 -2.31 36.09
CA SER A 328 4.85 -1.01 36.61
C SER A 328 5.42 -0.09 35.52
N GLN A 329 5.86 -0.66 34.41
CA GLN A 329 6.54 0.03 33.31
C GLN A 329 5.65 0.25 32.08
N LEU A 330 4.40 -0.26 32.09
CA LEU A 330 3.49 -0.06 30.96
C LEU A 330 3.21 1.44 30.74
N ALA A 331 3.25 1.88 29.47
CA ALA A 331 3.02 3.28 29.07
C ALA A 331 1.57 3.56 28.62
N GLY A 332 0.67 2.57 28.72
CA GLY A 332 -0.76 2.73 28.43
C GLY A 332 -1.19 2.45 27.01
N GLU A 333 -0.26 2.04 26.14
CA GLU A 333 -0.59 1.58 24.78
C GLU A 333 -0.32 0.09 24.64
N MET A 334 -1.24 -0.60 23.98
CA MET A 334 -1.08 -2.00 23.61
C MET A 334 -1.66 -2.26 22.21
N ALA A 335 -1.10 -3.23 21.50
CA ALA A 335 -1.56 -3.61 20.18
C ALA A 335 -1.63 -5.13 20.02
N ARG A 336 -2.70 -5.61 19.39
CA ARG A 336 -2.82 -6.96 18.82
C ARG A 336 -2.50 -6.87 17.34
N VAL A 337 -1.69 -7.78 16.82
CA VAL A 337 -1.28 -7.77 15.41
C VAL A 337 -1.35 -9.17 14.82
N TYR A 338 -2.01 -9.29 13.67
CA TYR A 338 -1.95 -10.49 12.84
C TYR A 338 -1.03 -10.24 11.64
N LEU A 339 0.00 -11.07 11.51
CA LEU A 339 0.90 -11.05 10.36
C LEU A 339 0.45 -12.10 9.33
N ASN A 340 0.54 -11.75 8.05
CA ASN A 340 0.35 -12.72 6.97
C ASN A 340 1.71 -13.34 6.61
N ILE A 341 2.06 -14.46 7.23
CA ILE A 341 3.29 -15.22 6.90
C ILE A 341 2.89 -16.41 6.04
N LYS A 342 3.42 -16.49 4.81
CA LYS A 342 3.14 -17.59 3.89
C LYS A 342 3.61 -18.92 4.48
N GLY A 343 2.73 -19.93 4.46
CA GLY A 343 3.06 -21.31 4.80
C GLY A 343 2.99 -21.65 6.29
N GLN A 344 2.63 -20.74 7.18
CA GLN A 344 2.36 -21.00 8.59
C GLN A 344 0.86 -21.00 8.89
N ASP A 345 0.46 -21.69 9.94
CA ASP A 345 -0.90 -21.64 10.45
C ASP A 345 -1.26 -20.22 10.91
N THR A 346 -2.47 -19.76 10.60
CA THR A 346 -2.93 -18.41 10.95
C THR A 346 -2.96 -18.17 12.46
N GLU A 347 -3.11 -19.19 13.26
CA GLU A 347 -3.05 -19.10 14.72
C GLU A 347 -1.65 -18.73 15.27
N MET A 348 -0.61 -19.06 14.52
CA MET A 348 0.80 -18.84 14.93
C MET A 348 1.36 -17.46 14.58
N ASN A 349 0.66 -16.65 13.76
CA ASN A 349 1.14 -15.37 13.24
C ASN A 349 0.67 -14.17 14.06
N LYS A 350 0.57 -14.32 15.35
CA LYS A 350 0.04 -13.30 16.25
C LYS A 350 1.15 -12.64 17.06
N LEU A 351 1.03 -11.31 17.22
CA LEU A 351 1.88 -10.52 18.12
C LEU A 351 1.01 -9.73 19.08
N LEU A 352 1.47 -9.60 20.30
CA LEU A 352 0.91 -8.69 21.29
C LEU A 352 2.01 -7.74 21.76
N LEU A 353 1.81 -6.45 21.54
CA LEU A 353 2.78 -5.39 21.81
C LEU A 353 2.32 -4.57 23.00
N PHE A 354 3.26 -4.20 23.90
CA PHE A 354 3.04 -3.29 25.00
C PHE A 354 4.11 -2.20 25.00
N ASN A 355 3.70 -0.94 24.97
CA ASN A 355 4.61 0.19 25.07
C ASN A 355 5.12 0.35 26.52
N LEU A 356 6.42 0.59 26.70
CA LEU A 356 7.12 0.68 27.99
C LEU A 356 7.67 2.09 28.21
N ARG A 357 7.77 2.50 29.49
CA ARG A 357 8.38 3.77 29.90
C ARG A 357 9.90 3.74 29.96
N GLY A 358 10.48 2.55 30.08
CA GLY A 358 11.94 2.37 30.19
C GLY A 358 12.31 0.92 29.91
N SER A 359 12.72 0.63 28.68
CA SER A 359 12.90 -0.73 28.19
C SER A 359 14.13 -1.43 28.78
N ASN A 360 15.32 -0.82 28.75
CA ASN A 360 16.57 -1.51 29.13
C ASN A 360 16.59 -1.97 30.58
N ALA A 361 16.23 -1.09 31.53
CA ALA A 361 16.16 -1.46 32.94
C ALA A 361 15.05 -2.50 33.20
N THR A 362 13.95 -2.43 32.45
CA THR A 362 12.85 -3.39 32.54
C THR A 362 13.29 -4.76 32.04
N GLU A 363 14.01 -4.82 30.90
CA GLU A 363 14.55 -6.07 30.36
C GLU A 363 15.56 -6.72 31.31
N GLU A 364 16.47 -5.93 31.92
CA GLU A 364 17.42 -6.45 32.91
C GLU A 364 16.73 -7.06 34.14
N ALA A 365 15.73 -6.36 34.70
CA ALA A 365 14.94 -6.87 35.83
C ALA A 365 14.15 -8.12 35.45
N PHE A 366 13.52 -8.12 34.28
CA PHE A 366 12.79 -9.25 33.73
C PHE A 366 13.70 -10.47 33.51
N ALA A 367 14.85 -10.27 32.88
CA ALA A 367 15.83 -11.35 32.64
C ALA A 367 16.34 -11.95 33.94
N THR A 368 16.59 -11.12 34.98
CA THR A 368 17.04 -11.56 36.32
C THR A 368 15.98 -12.46 36.97
N GLU A 369 14.70 -12.08 36.90
CA GLU A 369 13.62 -12.90 37.48
C GLU A 369 13.44 -14.21 36.74
N LEU A 370 13.52 -14.19 35.39
CA LEU A 370 13.49 -15.42 34.59
C LEU A 370 14.67 -16.34 34.94
N GLU A 371 15.88 -15.81 35.10
CA GLU A 371 17.04 -16.60 35.51
C GLU A 371 16.82 -17.28 36.89
N GLN A 372 16.27 -16.56 37.85
CA GLN A 372 15.96 -17.11 39.16
C GLN A 372 14.91 -18.23 39.05
N TYR A 373 13.83 -18.02 38.26
CA TYR A 373 12.79 -19.02 38.04
C TYR A 373 13.37 -20.31 37.42
N TYR A 374 14.08 -20.18 36.30
CA TYR A 374 14.63 -21.33 35.59
C TYR A 374 15.73 -22.05 36.35
N SER A 375 16.58 -21.30 37.09
CA SER A 375 17.62 -21.88 37.95
C SER A 375 17.04 -22.71 39.09
N ARG A 376 15.93 -22.26 39.74
CA ARG A 376 15.20 -23.04 40.75
C ARG A 376 14.67 -24.36 40.20
N ASN A 377 14.33 -24.40 38.91
CA ASN A 377 13.83 -25.57 38.20
C ASN A 377 14.96 -26.39 37.53
N GLY A 378 16.25 -26.05 37.72
CA GLY A 378 17.39 -26.76 37.18
C GLY A 378 17.56 -26.58 35.65
N ILE A 379 16.99 -25.52 35.07
CA ILE A 379 17.08 -25.22 33.63
C ILE A 379 18.14 -24.14 33.43
N GLY A 380 19.14 -24.43 32.62
CA GLY A 380 20.18 -23.47 32.23
C GLY A 380 19.72 -22.48 31.17
N SER A 381 20.47 -21.39 30.97
CA SER A 381 20.12 -20.29 30.06
C SER A 381 19.80 -20.73 28.62
N SER A 382 20.43 -21.78 28.11
CA SER A 382 20.15 -22.33 26.79
C SER A 382 18.73 -22.94 26.66
N GLY A 383 18.02 -23.17 27.75
CA GLY A 383 16.66 -23.69 27.77
C GLY A 383 15.58 -22.60 27.62
N TYR A 384 15.92 -21.34 27.91
CA TYR A 384 14.95 -20.25 27.88
C TYR A 384 15.42 -18.98 27.13
N ILE A 385 16.69 -18.92 26.72
CA ILE A 385 17.24 -17.80 25.93
C ILE A 385 17.52 -18.29 24.51
N ILE A 386 16.90 -17.65 23.54
CA ILE A 386 17.15 -17.84 22.13
C ILE A 386 17.86 -16.60 21.59
N LYS A 387 19.06 -16.77 21.03
CA LYS A 387 19.83 -15.68 20.41
C LYS A 387 19.49 -15.63 18.92
N TYR A 388 18.79 -14.59 18.51
CA TYR A 388 18.46 -14.33 17.11
C TYR A 388 19.49 -13.40 16.47
N LYS A 389 20.09 -13.84 15.37
CA LYS A 389 21.10 -13.09 14.59
C LYS A 389 20.56 -12.86 13.18
N PRO A 390 19.92 -11.72 12.91
CA PRO A 390 19.47 -11.38 11.57
C PRO A 390 20.63 -11.17 10.59
N ASP A 391 21.81 -10.77 11.11
CA ASP A 391 23.05 -10.53 10.37
C ASP A 391 24.28 -10.82 11.22
N ALA A 392 25.49 -10.53 10.69
CA ALA A 392 26.76 -10.79 11.37
C ALA A 392 27.08 -9.76 12.44
N GLU A 393 26.42 -8.59 12.43
CA GLU A 393 26.72 -7.44 13.30
C GLU A 393 25.72 -7.27 14.43
N SER A 394 24.54 -7.94 14.40
CA SER A 394 23.50 -7.74 15.41
C SER A 394 23.03 -9.06 16.03
N GLU A 395 22.69 -8.98 17.32
CA GLU A 395 22.14 -10.08 18.10
C GLU A 395 21.00 -9.55 18.98
N TYR A 396 19.87 -10.25 18.95
CA TYR A 396 18.69 -9.96 19.77
C TYR A 396 18.33 -11.15 20.63
N THR A 397 17.72 -10.88 21.78
CA THR A 397 17.32 -11.93 22.72
C THR A 397 15.81 -12.18 22.61
N ILE A 398 15.46 -13.45 22.47
CA ILE A 398 14.08 -13.93 22.59
C ILE A 398 14.04 -14.82 23.81
N TYR A 399 13.14 -14.53 24.73
CA TYR A 399 12.95 -15.26 25.98
C TYR A 399 11.80 -16.24 25.84
N ARG A 400 11.97 -17.49 26.26
CA ARG A 400 10.88 -18.41 26.47
C ARG A 400 10.26 -18.15 27.82
N LEU A 401 8.95 -18.03 27.88
CA LEU A 401 8.23 -17.74 29.12
C LEU A 401 7.85 -19.01 29.87
N PRO A 402 7.84 -18.97 31.21
CA PRO A 402 7.39 -20.09 32.03
C PRO A 402 5.85 -20.18 32.13
N VAL A 403 5.15 -19.13 31.68
CA VAL A 403 3.69 -18.98 31.79
C VAL A 403 3.14 -18.53 30.43
N ASP A 404 1.98 -19.04 30.07
CA ASP A 404 1.33 -18.82 28.78
C ASP A 404 0.28 -17.70 28.80
N ASN A 405 -0.05 -17.17 29.98
CA ASN A 405 -1.12 -16.17 30.19
C ASN A 405 -0.60 -14.75 30.45
N LEU A 406 0.67 -14.46 30.23
CA LEU A 406 1.27 -13.14 30.53
C LEU A 406 0.53 -12.01 29.78
N GLY A 407 0.10 -12.23 28.56
CA GLY A 407 -0.69 -11.27 27.80
C GLY A 407 -1.99 -10.87 28.52
N TYR A 408 -2.71 -11.84 29.05
CA TYR A 408 -3.92 -11.59 29.87
C TYR A 408 -3.59 -10.84 31.17
N GLU A 409 -2.50 -11.21 31.83
CA GLU A 409 -2.08 -10.54 33.07
C GLU A 409 -1.73 -9.07 32.87
N LEU A 410 -1.11 -8.71 31.73
CA LEU A 410 -0.75 -7.34 31.38
C LEU A 410 -1.90 -6.53 30.79
N GLY A 411 -2.70 -7.11 29.92
CA GLY A 411 -3.70 -6.42 29.08
C GLY A 411 -5.16 -6.83 29.35
N GLY A 412 -5.42 -7.66 30.40
CA GLY A 412 -6.76 -8.15 30.69
C GLY A 412 -7.36 -8.89 29.48
N ARG A 413 -8.68 -8.73 29.23
CA ARG A 413 -9.37 -9.35 28.08
C ARG A 413 -8.75 -8.97 26.73
N PHE A 414 -8.18 -7.79 26.61
CA PHE A 414 -7.48 -7.40 25.38
C PHE A 414 -6.16 -8.18 25.22
N GLY A 415 -5.48 -8.52 26.30
CA GLY A 415 -4.28 -9.34 26.28
C GLY A 415 -4.56 -10.85 26.15
N ASP A 416 -5.79 -11.32 26.38
CA ASP A 416 -6.22 -12.72 26.24
C ASP A 416 -6.50 -13.07 24.77
N TYR A 417 -5.43 -13.08 23.99
CA TYR A 417 -5.49 -13.13 22.54
C TYR A 417 -4.62 -14.22 21.93
N LEU A 418 -3.52 -14.54 22.59
CA LEU A 418 -2.57 -15.55 22.19
C LEU A 418 -1.95 -16.22 23.41
N SER A 419 -1.46 -17.45 23.26
CA SER A 419 -0.55 -18.06 24.23
C SER A 419 0.78 -17.29 24.23
N SER A 420 1.20 -16.78 25.41
CA SER A 420 2.40 -15.96 25.56
C SER A 420 3.60 -16.86 25.87
N ASP A 421 4.04 -17.68 24.89
CA ASP A 421 5.15 -18.62 25.08
C ASP A 421 6.53 -17.97 24.98
N TYR A 422 6.62 -16.85 24.23
CA TYR A 422 7.88 -16.12 23.97
C TYR A 422 7.71 -14.63 24.11
N ALA A 423 8.78 -13.95 24.54
CA ALA A 423 8.88 -12.51 24.67
C ALA A 423 10.18 -11.97 24.06
N THR A 424 10.16 -10.76 23.56
CA THR A 424 11.35 -9.97 23.21
C THR A 424 11.14 -8.51 23.55
N PHE A 425 12.24 -7.80 23.83
CA PHE A 425 12.26 -6.36 23.96
C PHE A 425 12.90 -5.74 22.72
N TYR A 426 12.24 -4.74 22.18
CA TYR A 426 12.76 -4.01 21.03
C TYR A 426 12.48 -2.51 21.20
N ASN A 427 13.55 -1.71 21.36
CA ASN A 427 13.42 -0.31 21.77
C ASN A 427 12.51 -0.20 23.01
N ASP A 428 11.44 0.59 22.95
CA ASP A 428 10.52 0.83 24.07
C ASP A 428 9.28 -0.08 24.04
N VAL A 429 9.36 -1.27 23.41
CA VAL A 429 8.23 -2.19 23.29
C VAL A 429 8.58 -3.58 23.79
N LEU A 430 7.70 -4.14 24.64
CA LEU A 430 7.63 -5.58 24.91
C LEU A 430 6.74 -6.24 23.88
N VAL A 431 7.21 -7.32 23.27
CA VAL A 431 6.47 -8.08 22.27
C VAL A 431 6.34 -9.53 22.70
N LEU A 432 5.11 -10.03 22.72
CA LEU A 432 4.77 -11.42 23.04
C LEU A 432 4.27 -12.15 21.80
N SER A 433 4.54 -13.45 21.72
CA SER A 433 4.05 -14.34 20.67
C SER A 433 4.02 -15.80 21.16
N SER A 434 3.20 -16.63 20.52
CA SER A 434 3.22 -18.09 20.71
C SER A 434 4.41 -18.75 20.01
N GLU A 435 5.13 -18.05 19.11
CA GLU A 435 6.27 -18.60 18.38
C GLU A 435 7.47 -17.67 18.33
N SER A 436 8.66 -18.22 18.53
CA SER A 436 9.93 -17.47 18.42
C SER A 436 10.21 -17.00 16.98
N GLY A 437 9.75 -17.75 15.96
CA GLY A 437 9.90 -17.37 14.55
C GLY A 437 9.15 -16.09 14.20
N THR A 438 7.96 -15.89 14.76
CA THR A 438 7.16 -14.66 14.59
C THR A 438 7.86 -13.45 15.21
N LEU A 439 8.49 -13.61 16.40
CA LEU A 439 9.31 -12.55 17.01
C LEU A 439 10.56 -12.25 16.19
N SER A 440 11.22 -13.28 15.65
CA SER A 440 12.37 -13.09 14.77
C SER A 440 12.01 -12.25 13.53
N LYS A 441 10.85 -12.54 12.91
CA LYS A 441 10.34 -11.74 11.80
C LYS A 441 9.98 -10.31 12.21
N PHE A 442 9.35 -10.12 13.36
CA PHE A 442 9.07 -8.79 13.90
C PHE A 442 10.36 -7.96 14.06
N ILE A 443 11.39 -8.54 14.68
CA ILE A 443 12.70 -7.88 14.87
C ILE A 443 13.29 -7.53 13.50
N TYR A 444 13.27 -8.47 12.55
CA TYR A 444 13.83 -8.27 11.22
C TYR A 444 13.12 -7.16 10.44
N ASP A 445 11.79 -7.15 10.43
CA ASP A 445 11.01 -6.09 9.76
C ASP A 445 11.29 -4.71 10.38
N ASN A 446 11.46 -4.63 11.70
CA ASN A 446 11.81 -3.39 12.40
C ASN A 446 13.24 -2.90 12.09
N ILE A 447 14.22 -3.80 12.03
CA ILE A 447 15.60 -3.47 11.63
C ILE A 447 15.64 -2.86 10.23
N LEU A 448 14.81 -3.36 9.32
CA LEU A 448 14.71 -2.87 7.94
C LEU A 448 13.81 -1.63 7.81
N ASN A 449 13.25 -1.11 8.90
CA ASN A 449 12.24 -0.06 8.90
C ASN A 449 10.98 -0.39 8.07
N ARG A 450 10.67 -1.67 7.87
CA ARG A 450 9.48 -2.17 7.19
C ARG A 450 8.27 -2.16 8.14
N THR A 451 7.93 -0.99 8.63
CA THR A 451 6.84 -0.76 9.59
C THR A 451 5.78 0.15 9.00
N LEU A 452 4.60 0.18 9.62
CA LEU A 452 3.48 1.02 9.17
C LEU A 452 3.86 2.51 9.11
N ALA A 453 4.72 2.98 10.02
CA ALA A 453 5.21 4.37 10.01
C ALA A 453 5.92 4.76 8.70
N ASN A 454 6.48 3.78 7.99
CA ASN A 454 7.20 3.96 6.72
C ASN A 454 6.40 3.47 5.50
N ASP A 455 5.24 2.83 5.69
CA ASP A 455 4.35 2.43 4.59
C ASP A 455 3.55 3.64 4.09
N LEU A 456 3.79 4.05 2.84
CA LEU A 456 3.14 5.22 2.24
C LEU A 456 1.62 5.06 2.18
N THR A 457 1.12 3.86 1.93
CA THR A 457 -0.32 3.56 1.87
C THR A 457 -0.96 3.75 3.24
N TYR A 458 -0.32 3.23 4.29
CA TYR A 458 -0.80 3.41 5.65
C TYR A 458 -0.77 4.88 6.09
N ARG A 459 0.31 5.62 5.80
CA ARG A 459 0.42 7.06 6.13
C ARG A 459 -0.64 7.91 5.43
N GLU A 460 -0.93 7.62 4.16
CA GLU A 460 -2.02 8.26 3.43
C GLU A 460 -3.36 7.94 4.09
N PHE A 461 -3.60 6.68 4.43
CA PHE A 461 -4.81 6.23 5.12
C PHE A 461 -4.94 6.85 6.51
N GLU A 462 -3.87 6.84 7.32
CA GLU A 462 -3.85 7.42 8.67
C GLU A 462 -4.25 8.89 8.67
N SER A 463 -3.89 9.66 7.63
CA SER A 463 -4.28 11.07 7.48
C SER A 463 -5.81 11.28 7.40
N THR A 464 -6.58 10.23 7.11
CA THR A 464 -8.05 10.26 7.06
C THR A 464 -8.69 9.95 8.41
N MET A 465 -7.90 9.51 9.40
CA MET A 465 -8.36 9.07 10.71
C MET A 465 -8.06 10.13 11.80
N PRO A 466 -8.83 10.18 12.89
CA PRO A 466 -8.51 11.02 14.04
C PRO A 466 -7.14 10.67 14.64
N SER A 467 -6.38 11.67 15.10
CA SER A 467 -5.05 11.49 15.69
C SER A 467 -5.07 10.97 17.14
N ARG A 468 -6.25 10.89 17.77
CA ARG A 468 -6.45 10.38 19.12
C ARG A 468 -7.63 9.42 19.13
N ALA A 469 -7.45 8.28 19.80
CA ALA A 469 -8.51 7.27 19.93
C ALA A 469 -8.40 6.57 21.29
N GLY A 470 -9.51 5.96 21.74
CA GLY A 470 -9.53 4.97 22.81
C GLY A 470 -9.25 3.57 22.26
N TYR A 471 -9.73 3.33 21.05
CA TYR A 471 -9.52 2.09 20.30
C TYR A 471 -9.35 2.38 18.81
N TYR A 472 -8.43 1.68 18.17
CA TYR A 472 -8.18 1.77 16.73
C TYR A 472 -8.00 0.37 16.14
N PHE A 473 -8.83 0.04 15.17
CA PHE A 473 -8.76 -1.16 14.34
C PHE A 473 -8.35 -0.77 12.92
N TYR A 474 -7.48 -1.57 12.32
CA TYR A 474 -7.06 -1.44 10.93
C TYR A 474 -6.92 -2.80 10.28
N CYS A 475 -7.32 -2.93 9.02
CA CYS A 475 -7.03 -4.13 8.23
C CYS A 475 -6.82 -3.83 6.75
N VAL A 476 -6.12 -4.75 6.08
CA VAL A 476 -5.98 -4.81 4.62
C VAL A 476 -6.87 -5.96 4.13
N PRO A 477 -8.00 -5.70 3.46
CA PRO A 477 -9.02 -6.72 3.13
C PRO A 477 -8.49 -7.94 2.40
N SER A 478 -7.57 -7.76 1.44
CA SER A 478 -6.97 -8.88 0.71
C SER A 478 -6.08 -9.79 1.57
N ARG A 479 -5.54 -9.27 2.70
CA ARG A 479 -4.65 -10.02 3.60
C ARG A 479 -5.39 -10.77 4.70
N ILE A 480 -6.63 -10.33 5.05
CA ILE A 480 -7.40 -10.97 6.12
C ILE A 480 -8.22 -12.18 5.65
N ILE A 481 -8.30 -12.47 4.35
CA ILE A 481 -9.08 -13.60 3.81
C ILE A 481 -8.77 -14.92 4.54
N PRO A 482 -7.50 -15.31 4.79
CA PRO A 482 -7.19 -16.54 5.52
C PRO A 482 -7.74 -16.54 6.96
N LEU A 483 -7.77 -15.38 7.63
CA LEU A 483 -8.33 -15.25 8.96
C LEU A 483 -9.87 -15.41 8.96
N LEU A 484 -10.51 -14.99 7.88
CA LEU A 484 -11.96 -15.11 7.71
C LEU A 484 -12.43 -16.55 7.44
N ALA A 485 -11.54 -17.43 6.97
CA ALA A 485 -11.86 -18.83 6.65
C ALA A 485 -12.33 -19.63 7.89
N GLY A 486 -11.89 -19.26 9.10
CA GLY A 486 -12.34 -19.85 10.36
C GLY A 486 -13.71 -19.33 10.84
N VAL A 487 -14.21 -18.24 10.28
CA VAL A 487 -15.39 -17.49 10.76
C VAL A 487 -16.53 -17.49 9.75
N LEU A 488 -16.23 -17.32 8.46
CA LEU A 488 -17.22 -17.23 7.40
C LEU A 488 -17.55 -18.59 6.80
N LYS A 489 -18.69 -18.66 6.09
CA LYS A 489 -19.09 -19.82 5.29
C LYS A 489 -18.08 -20.05 4.16
N GLU A 490 -17.85 -21.31 3.82
CA GLU A 490 -16.89 -21.73 2.80
C GLU A 490 -17.18 -21.14 1.41
N ASP A 491 -18.45 -21.05 1.02
CA ASP A 491 -18.88 -20.44 -0.25
C ASP A 491 -18.53 -18.96 -0.33
N ILE A 492 -18.62 -18.26 0.80
CA ILE A 492 -18.24 -16.83 0.91
C ILE A 492 -16.73 -16.67 0.82
N VAL A 493 -15.96 -17.48 1.56
CA VAL A 493 -14.49 -17.46 1.48
C VAL A 493 -14.01 -17.73 0.06
N ASN A 494 -14.55 -18.76 -0.59
CA ASN A 494 -14.24 -19.08 -1.98
C ASN A 494 -14.63 -17.92 -2.94
N GLY A 495 -15.70 -17.19 -2.65
CA GLY A 495 -16.10 -15.98 -3.36
C GLY A 495 -15.07 -14.85 -3.19
N LEU A 496 -14.59 -14.60 -1.97
CA LEU A 496 -13.56 -13.59 -1.68
C LEU A 496 -12.23 -13.94 -2.35
N GLU A 497 -11.80 -15.20 -2.30
CA GLU A 497 -10.58 -15.66 -2.95
C GLU A 497 -10.61 -15.47 -4.48
N LYS A 498 -11.75 -15.76 -5.12
CA LYS A 498 -11.93 -15.52 -6.56
C LYS A 498 -11.90 -14.05 -6.96
N ASN A 499 -12.29 -13.15 -6.05
CA ASN A 499 -12.34 -11.72 -6.27
C ASN A 499 -11.17 -10.97 -5.58
N THR A 500 -10.06 -11.65 -5.30
CA THR A 500 -8.89 -11.07 -4.61
C THR A 500 -8.33 -9.84 -5.33
N GLU A 501 -8.35 -9.80 -6.65
CA GLU A 501 -7.95 -8.64 -7.45
C GLU A 501 -8.78 -7.38 -7.12
N SER A 502 -10.11 -7.52 -7.09
CA SER A 502 -11.01 -6.43 -6.70
C SER A 502 -10.81 -6.02 -5.24
N LEU A 503 -10.55 -6.99 -4.34
CA LEU A 503 -10.27 -6.71 -2.93
C LEU A 503 -8.94 -5.99 -2.71
N ARG A 504 -7.92 -6.20 -3.55
CA ARG A 504 -6.64 -5.46 -3.50
C ARG A 504 -6.79 -3.98 -3.82
N LYS A 505 -7.86 -3.58 -4.51
CA LYS A 505 -8.20 -2.18 -4.76
C LYS A 505 -8.70 -1.48 -3.49
N ILE A 506 -9.30 -2.22 -2.53
CA ILE A 506 -9.57 -1.73 -1.19
C ILE A 506 -8.28 -1.87 -0.38
N GLN A 507 -7.51 -0.80 -0.32
CA GLN A 507 -6.15 -0.83 0.23
C GLN A 507 -6.12 -0.82 1.76
N ALA A 508 -7.13 -0.22 2.39
CA ALA A 508 -7.22 -0.14 3.83
C ALA A 508 -8.67 0.03 4.31
N VAL A 509 -8.96 -0.54 5.46
CA VAL A 509 -10.18 -0.27 6.25
C VAL A 509 -9.74 0.00 7.68
N GLY A 510 -10.21 1.10 8.27
CA GLY A 510 -9.93 1.44 9.65
C GLY A 510 -11.17 1.90 10.38
N TYR A 511 -11.23 1.57 11.67
CA TYR A 511 -12.29 1.96 12.56
C TYR A 511 -11.70 2.46 13.88
N GLN A 512 -12.15 3.63 14.30
CA GLN A 512 -11.76 4.22 15.58
C GLN A 512 -12.98 4.63 16.40
N PHE A 513 -12.80 4.61 17.70
CA PHE A 513 -13.76 5.28 18.56
C PHE A 513 -13.09 6.08 19.69
N VAL A 514 -13.80 7.13 20.13
CA VAL A 514 -13.44 7.96 21.27
C VAL A 514 -14.66 8.19 22.14
N SER A 515 -14.45 8.34 23.45
CA SER A 515 -15.48 8.75 24.36
C SER A 515 -15.90 10.22 24.10
N SER A 516 -17.18 10.51 24.08
CA SER A 516 -17.75 11.85 23.88
C SER A 516 -19.08 12.00 24.62
N ASN A 517 -19.09 12.74 25.75
CA ASN A 517 -20.31 13.14 26.46
C ASN A 517 -21.37 12.03 26.64
N ASP A 518 -21.07 10.98 27.34
CA ASP A 518 -21.93 9.79 27.55
C ASP A 518 -22.25 8.96 26.30
N MET A 519 -21.66 9.27 25.16
CA MET A 519 -21.70 8.50 23.92
C MET A 519 -20.30 8.15 23.47
N ILE A 520 -20.22 7.31 22.47
CA ILE A 520 -18.99 7.04 21.75
C ILE A 520 -19.09 7.67 20.37
N TYR A 521 -18.13 8.56 20.06
CA TYR A 521 -17.94 9.05 18.69
C TYR A 521 -17.05 8.06 17.94
N ASN A 522 -17.49 7.62 16.78
CA ASN A 522 -16.80 6.63 15.97
C ASN A 522 -16.50 7.17 14.58
N THR A 523 -15.44 6.63 13.96
CA THR A 523 -15.04 6.90 12.58
C THR A 523 -14.67 5.57 11.91
N LEU A 524 -15.30 5.27 10.79
CA LEU A 524 -14.92 4.20 9.87
C LEU A 524 -14.42 4.84 8.57
N SER A 525 -13.25 4.44 8.11
CA SER A 525 -12.69 4.88 6.82
C SER A 525 -12.33 3.67 5.96
N VAL A 526 -12.64 3.76 4.66
CA VAL A 526 -12.26 2.79 3.64
C VAL A 526 -11.50 3.52 2.56
N MET A 527 -10.29 3.08 2.24
CA MET A 527 -9.47 3.63 1.16
C MET A 527 -9.52 2.71 -0.07
N TYR A 528 -9.87 3.30 -1.20
CA TYR A 528 -9.92 2.62 -2.49
C TYR A 528 -8.98 3.27 -3.49
N LYS A 529 -8.30 2.46 -4.31
CA LYS A 529 -7.55 2.88 -5.49
C LYS A 529 -7.86 1.94 -6.66
N SER A 530 -8.03 2.50 -7.84
CA SER A 530 -8.34 1.71 -9.05
C SER A 530 -7.21 0.74 -9.43
N GLU A 531 -5.97 1.09 -9.09
CA GLU A 531 -4.82 0.20 -9.24
C GLU A 531 -4.68 -0.70 -8.00
N ALA A 532 -4.64 -2.02 -8.23
CA ALA A 532 -4.42 -2.99 -7.17
C ALA A 532 -2.99 -2.87 -6.61
N LYS A 533 -2.84 -2.80 -5.28
CA LYS A 533 -1.51 -2.84 -4.64
C LYS A 533 -0.93 -4.25 -4.85
N GLU A 534 0.17 -4.34 -5.59
CA GLU A 534 0.95 -5.57 -5.64
C GLU A 534 1.69 -5.79 -4.33
N GLU A 535 1.63 -7.00 -3.79
CA GLU A 535 2.46 -7.37 -2.65
C GLU A 535 3.91 -7.51 -3.11
N ALA A 536 4.84 -6.91 -2.36
CA ALA A 536 6.26 -6.95 -2.64
C ALA A 536 6.77 -8.41 -2.69
N LYS A 537 7.42 -8.76 -3.81
CA LYS A 537 8.10 -10.06 -4.00
C LYS A 537 9.55 -10.01 -3.51
N ALA A 538 9.98 -8.90 -2.93
CA ALA A 538 11.36 -8.69 -2.48
C ALA A 538 11.72 -9.61 -1.31
N VAL A 539 12.96 -10.11 -1.32
CA VAL A 539 13.56 -10.84 -0.19
C VAL A 539 13.71 -9.91 1.00
N TRP A 540 14.19 -8.69 0.74
CA TRP A 540 14.22 -7.59 1.69
C TRP A 540 14.09 -6.24 0.98
N GLU A 541 13.69 -5.25 1.76
CA GLU A 541 13.53 -3.86 1.36
C GLU A 541 14.21 -2.98 2.42
N SER A 542 15.04 -2.03 1.99
CA SER A 542 15.78 -1.12 2.88
C SER A 542 15.41 0.31 2.60
N LEU A 543 14.87 1.02 3.59
CA LEU A 543 14.43 2.40 3.45
C LEU A 543 15.65 3.35 3.42
N LEU A 544 15.82 4.07 2.32
CA LEU A 544 16.74 5.19 2.19
C LEU A 544 16.03 6.50 2.57
N ASP A 545 16.78 7.61 2.70
CA ASP A 545 16.15 8.93 2.96
C ASP A 545 15.34 9.44 1.75
N THR A 546 15.77 9.06 0.54
CA THR A 546 15.09 9.36 -0.73
C THR A 546 15.45 8.30 -1.76
N VAL A 547 14.88 8.42 -2.96
CA VAL A 547 15.08 7.46 -4.07
C VAL A 547 16.58 7.26 -4.37
N ALA A 548 16.99 6.02 -4.63
CA ALA A 548 18.34 5.69 -5.04
C ALA A 548 18.71 6.43 -6.36
N PHE A 549 19.89 7.00 -6.42
CA PHE A 549 20.41 7.74 -7.58
C PHE A 549 21.40 6.91 -8.37
N SER A 550 22.45 6.40 -7.71
CA SER A 550 23.49 5.64 -8.36
C SER A 550 23.07 4.19 -8.63
N LYS A 551 23.67 3.56 -9.66
CA LYS A 551 23.57 2.11 -9.85
C LYS A 551 24.13 1.41 -8.62
N PRO A 552 23.42 0.44 -8.02
CA PRO A 552 23.92 -0.28 -6.84
C PRO A 552 25.19 -1.07 -7.16
N LEU A 553 26.23 -0.95 -6.31
CA LEU A 553 27.47 -1.71 -6.43
C LEU A 553 27.47 -2.87 -5.43
N PHE A 554 27.68 -4.10 -5.90
CA PHE A 554 27.99 -5.23 -5.04
C PHE A 554 29.42 -5.09 -4.50
N PHE A 555 29.54 -4.79 -3.21
CA PHE A 555 30.81 -4.62 -2.50
C PHE A 555 31.13 -5.86 -1.65
N THR A 556 32.25 -6.49 -1.90
CA THR A 556 32.63 -7.70 -1.16
C THR A 556 33.14 -7.34 0.24
N ASN A 557 32.48 -7.84 1.26
CA ASN A 557 32.96 -7.81 2.64
C ASN A 557 34.15 -8.77 2.78
N HIS A 558 35.32 -8.23 2.90
CA HIS A 558 36.56 -9.02 2.99
C HIS A 558 36.71 -9.83 4.28
N TYR A 559 35.89 -9.63 5.31
CA TYR A 559 35.86 -10.43 6.54
C TYR A 559 34.98 -11.68 6.42
N THR A 560 33.81 -11.55 5.81
CA THR A 560 32.81 -12.63 5.72
C THR A 560 32.78 -13.32 4.36
N GLY A 561 33.26 -12.62 3.31
CA GLY A 561 33.13 -13.02 1.91
C GLY A 561 31.72 -12.89 1.35
N ALA A 562 30.77 -12.35 2.10
CA ALA A 562 29.45 -12.00 1.58
C ALA A 562 29.52 -10.65 0.85
N ASN A 563 28.60 -10.39 -0.07
CA ASN A 563 28.49 -9.10 -0.71
C ASN A 563 27.53 -8.18 0.05
N GLU A 564 27.89 -6.91 0.08
CA GLU A 564 27.14 -5.77 0.60
C GLU A 564 26.77 -4.86 -0.57
N ILE A 565 25.83 -3.95 -0.39
CA ILE A 565 25.39 -3.05 -1.45
C ILE A 565 25.81 -1.62 -1.10
N PHE A 566 26.59 -1.01 -1.98
CA PHE A 566 26.90 0.41 -1.90
C PHE A 566 26.02 1.18 -2.89
N VAL A 567 25.37 2.25 -2.42
CA VAL A 567 24.46 3.07 -3.23
C VAL A 567 24.44 4.52 -2.73
N GLN A 568 24.11 5.47 -3.61
CA GLN A 568 23.85 6.87 -3.30
C GLN A 568 22.38 7.18 -3.56
N ASP A 569 21.78 8.03 -2.73
CA ASP A 569 20.44 8.57 -2.92
C ASP A 569 20.45 9.94 -3.63
N MET A 570 19.26 10.45 -3.96
CA MET A 570 19.07 11.75 -4.64
C MET A 570 19.52 12.97 -3.80
N HIS A 571 19.66 12.83 -2.48
CA HIS A 571 20.21 13.86 -1.58
C HIS A 571 21.72 13.73 -1.36
N ASN A 572 22.39 12.92 -2.19
CA ASN A 572 23.82 12.63 -2.11
C ASN A 572 24.27 11.93 -0.82
N ASN A 573 23.39 11.23 -0.12
CA ASN A 573 23.81 10.34 0.96
C ASN A 573 24.31 9.02 0.39
N LEU A 574 25.47 8.58 0.87
CA LEU A 574 26.03 7.26 0.59
C LEU A 574 25.54 6.27 1.62
N TYR A 575 25.24 5.05 1.20
CA TYR A 575 24.82 3.94 2.06
C TYR A 575 25.64 2.70 1.77
N LEU A 576 25.95 1.96 2.85
CA LEU A 576 26.37 0.57 2.75
C LEU A 576 25.31 -0.30 3.43
N VAL A 577 24.75 -1.23 2.66
CA VAL A 577 23.68 -2.14 3.09
C VAL A 577 24.22 -3.56 3.09
N ASN A 578 24.07 -4.32 4.19
CA ASN A 578 24.56 -5.70 4.24
C ASN A 578 23.69 -6.68 3.47
N SER A 579 24.10 -7.95 3.38
CA SER A 579 23.39 -8.99 2.64
C SER A 579 21.97 -9.28 3.17
N ALA A 580 21.69 -8.92 4.43
CA ALA A 580 20.37 -9.05 5.05
C ALA A 580 19.50 -7.78 4.90
N GLY A 581 19.97 -6.75 4.18
CA GLY A 581 19.23 -5.52 3.92
C GLY A 581 19.39 -4.45 5.00
N ARG A 582 20.17 -4.67 6.04
CA ARG A 582 20.42 -3.66 7.07
C ARG A 582 21.40 -2.60 6.59
N ILE A 583 21.05 -1.32 6.77
CA ILE A 583 21.95 -0.19 6.55
C ILE A 583 23.02 -0.20 7.65
N LEU A 584 24.29 -0.43 7.26
CA LEU A 584 25.43 -0.44 8.17
C LEU A 584 25.85 0.98 8.55
N TRP A 585 25.87 1.86 7.57
CA TRP A 585 26.12 3.28 7.75
C TRP A 585 25.49 4.11 6.63
N LYS A 586 25.28 5.39 6.95
CA LYS A 586 24.89 6.45 6.02
C LYS A 586 25.86 7.62 6.17
N ARG A 587 26.27 8.21 5.06
CA ARG A 587 27.19 9.34 5.04
C ARG A 587 26.85 10.33 3.93
N PRO A 588 26.63 11.63 4.22
CA PRO A 588 26.45 12.65 3.20
C PRO A 588 27.76 12.96 2.47
N VAL A 589 27.67 13.26 1.17
CA VAL A 589 28.70 13.88 0.35
C VAL A 589 28.09 15.09 -0.38
N ASN A 590 28.96 15.99 -0.85
CA ASN A 590 28.47 17.25 -1.40
C ASN A 590 27.93 17.15 -2.84
N GLU A 591 28.27 16.08 -3.55
CA GLU A 591 28.00 15.94 -4.99
C GLU A 591 27.56 14.52 -5.31
N ALA A 592 26.81 14.40 -6.40
CA ALA A 592 26.41 13.10 -6.93
C ALA A 592 27.63 12.33 -7.50
N ILE A 593 27.59 11.00 -7.34
CA ILE A 593 28.54 10.09 -7.99
C ILE A 593 28.38 10.24 -9.50
N LYS A 594 29.49 10.34 -10.22
CA LYS A 594 29.53 10.46 -11.66
C LYS A 594 30.15 9.20 -12.27
N GLY A 595 29.35 8.49 -13.08
CA GLY A 595 29.70 7.16 -13.57
C GLY A 595 29.63 6.08 -12.50
N ASP A 596 30.40 5.02 -12.65
CA ASP A 596 30.41 3.86 -11.77
C ASP A 596 31.33 4.05 -10.54
N ALA A 597 31.02 3.33 -9.47
CA ALA A 597 31.91 3.13 -8.34
C ALA A 597 32.66 1.80 -8.48
N TYR A 598 33.86 1.73 -7.92
CA TYR A 598 34.76 0.59 -8.09
C TYR A 598 35.24 0.05 -6.74
N MET A 599 35.46 -1.27 -6.67
CA MET A 599 36.18 -1.91 -5.59
C MET A 599 37.68 -1.98 -5.91
N ILE A 600 38.53 -1.46 -5.02
CA ILE A 600 39.97 -1.56 -5.16
C ILE A 600 40.62 -2.08 -3.87
N ASP A 601 41.75 -2.80 -4.01
CA ASP A 601 42.62 -3.15 -2.90
C ASP A 601 43.77 -2.14 -2.86
N TYR A 602 43.52 -0.96 -2.29
CA TYR A 602 44.46 0.14 -2.24
C TYR A 602 45.77 -0.24 -1.53
N PHE A 603 45.66 -0.95 -0.39
CA PHE A 603 46.79 -1.32 0.44
C PHE A 603 47.46 -2.65 0.01
N LYS A 604 46.97 -3.34 -1.01
CA LYS A 604 47.45 -4.65 -1.47
C LYS A 604 47.47 -5.72 -0.38
N ASN A 605 46.48 -5.69 0.51
CA ASN A 605 46.36 -6.55 1.70
C ASN A 605 45.08 -7.36 1.75
N GLY A 606 44.32 -7.38 0.66
CA GLY A 606 43.04 -8.10 0.54
C GLY A 606 41.86 -7.35 1.15
N LYS A 607 42.04 -6.19 1.82
CA LYS A 607 40.96 -5.35 2.29
C LYS A 607 40.55 -4.38 1.20
N LEU A 608 39.25 -4.40 0.86
CA LEU A 608 38.71 -3.60 -0.24
C LEU A 608 38.22 -2.24 0.23
N GLN A 609 38.35 -1.25 -0.65
CA GLN A 609 37.86 0.12 -0.52
C GLN A 609 36.98 0.45 -1.72
N ILE A 610 36.11 1.45 -1.56
CA ILE A 610 35.21 1.95 -2.59
C ILE A 610 35.80 3.24 -3.16
N LEU A 611 36.06 3.25 -4.44
CA LEU A 611 36.58 4.36 -5.22
C LEU A 611 35.51 4.90 -6.17
N PHE A 612 35.26 6.20 -6.19
CA PHE A 612 34.33 6.85 -7.11
C PHE A 612 34.75 8.30 -7.37
N ALA A 613 34.21 8.88 -8.42
CA ALA A 613 34.34 10.30 -8.73
C ALA A 613 33.02 11.04 -8.56
N THR A 614 33.14 12.33 -8.26
CA THR A 614 32.08 13.32 -8.41
C THR A 614 32.51 14.38 -9.41
N THR A 615 31.75 15.43 -9.58
CA THR A 615 32.13 16.50 -10.53
C THR A 615 33.49 17.13 -10.19
N ASN A 616 33.78 17.31 -8.87
CA ASN A 616 35.00 18.03 -8.48
C ASN A 616 36.00 17.20 -7.67
N TYR A 617 35.64 15.97 -7.25
CA TYR A 617 36.47 15.19 -6.35
C TYR A 617 36.58 13.72 -6.75
N LEU A 618 37.72 13.11 -6.39
CA LEU A 618 37.89 11.66 -6.29
C LEU A 618 37.75 11.27 -4.83
N TYR A 619 36.91 10.27 -4.55
CA TYR A 619 36.69 9.70 -3.23
C TYR A 619 37.25 8.29 -3.16
N LEU A 620 37.89 7.97 -2.04
CA LEU A 620 38.23 6.61 -1.67
C LEU A 620 37.81 6.42 -0.21
N ILE A 621 36.90 5.48 0.03
CA ILE A 621 36.35 5.21 1.37
C ILE A 621 36.54 3.74 1.75
N ASP A 622 36.75 3.49 3.04
CA ASP A 622 36.83 2.13 3.58
C ASP A 622 35.43 1.55 3.82
N ARG A 623 35.35 0.27 4.20
CA ARG A 623 34.08 -0.40 4.49
C ARG A 623 33.28 0.28 5.62
N ASN A 624 33.89 1.03 6.50
CA ASN A 624 33.23 1.74 7.59
C ASN A 624 32.75 3.14 7.18
N GLY A 625 32.92 3.51 5.91
CA GLY A 625 32.55 4.82 5.38
C GLY A 625 33.56 5.94 5.66
N ASN A 626 34.76 5.64 6.15
CA ASN A 626 35.78 6.63 6.42
C ASN A 626 36.63 6.89 5.18
N ASN A 627 37.10 8.15 5.03
CA ASN A 627 38.05 8.47 3.98
C ASN A 627 39.39 7.74 4.19
N VAL A 628 39.96 7.27 3.09
CA VAL A 628 41.26 6.61 3.07
C VAL A 628 42.34 7.64 2.74
N GLU A 629 43.40 7.70 3.57
CA GLU A 629 44.55 8.59 3.38
C GLU A 629 44.15 10.06 3.14
N LYS A 630 44.61 10.67 2.07
CA LYS A 630 44.36 12.07 1.71
C LYS A 630 43.04 12.31 0.94
N TYR A 631 42.25 11.26 0.72
CA TYR A 631 40.97 11.42 0.05
C TYR A 631 39.92 12.15 0.90
N PRO A 632 38.99 12.95 0.30
CA PRO A 632 38.82 13.16 -1.13
C PRO A 632 39.92 14.06 -1.75
N VAL A 633 40.31 13.74 -2.99
CA VAL A 633 41.27 14.51 -3.78
C VAL A 633 40.52 15.39 -4.73
N GLN A 634 40.81 16.71 -4.73
CA GLN A 634 40.20 17.65 -5.67
C GLN A 634 40.74 17.42 -7.07
N LEU A 635 39.85 17.34 -8.06
CA LEU A 635 40.21 17.26 -9.48
C LEU A 635 40.80 18.58 -9.99
N ARG A 636 41.66 18.51 -10.97
CA ARG A 636 42.26 19.70 -11.61
C ARG A 636 41.28 20.50 -12.46
N SER A 637 40.27 19.85 -12.99
CA SER A 637 39.17 20.44 -13.75
C SER A 637 37.91 19.67 -13.42
N PRO A 638 36.72 20.29 -13.38
CA PRO A 638 35.48 19.58 -13.19
C PRO A 638 35.32 18.44 -14.19
N SER A 639 34.96 17.25 -13.71
CA SER A 639 34.78 16.09 -14.57
C SER A 639 33.58 16.23 -15.51
N THR A 640 33.75 15.88 -16.78
CA THR A 640 32.65 15.82 -17.77
C THR A 640 32.15 14.40 -18.01
N ASN A 641 32.91 13.37 -17.65
CA ASN A 641 32.56 11.93 -17.77
C ASN A 641 32.64 11.21 -16.43
N GLY A 642 32.31 9.92 -16.40
CA GLY A 642 32.53 9.04 -15.25
C GLY A 642 34.03 8.70 -15.05
N LEU A 643 34.33 8.09 -13.90
CA LEU A 643 35.65 7.58 -13.59
C LEU A 643 35.90 6.28 -14.38
N ALA A 644 37.02 6.20 -15.10
CA ALA A 644 37.51 4.93 -15.64
C ALA A 644 38.72 4.42 -14.82
N LEU A 645 38.70 3.14 -14.47
CA LEU A 645 39.70 2.46 -13.62
C LEU A 645 40.33 1.30 -14.42
N PHE A 646 41.67 1.30 -14.51
CA PHE A 646 42.42 0.21 -15.16
C PHE A 646 43.54 -0.32 -14.29
N ASP A 647 43.68 -1.64 -14.23
CA ASP A 647 44.82 -2.36 -13.64
C ASP A 647 45.57 -3.10 -14.80
N TYR A 648 46.48 -2.41 -15.45
CA TYR A 648 47.12 -2.92 -16.67
C TYR A 648 47.84 -4.24 -16.53
N GLU A 649 48.43 -4.47 -15.35
CA GLU A 649 49.28 -5.66 -15.09
C GLU A 649 48.61 -6.60 -14.06
N ASN A 650 47.40 -6.35 -13.69
CA ASN A 650 46.67 -7.08 -12.64
C ASN A 650 47.44 -7.20 -11.32
N ASN A 651 48.15 -6.10 -10.96
CA ASN A 651 49.05 -6.01 -9.83
C ASN A 651 48.57 -5.01 -8.76
N LYS A 652 47.35 -4.45 -8.90
CA LYS A 652 46.75 -3.45 -8.03
C LYS A 652 47.48 -2.09 -8.04
N ASP A 653 48.16 -1.77 -9.17
CA ASP A 653 48.67 -0.45 -9.47
C ASP A 653 47.73 0.28 -10.44
N TYR A 654 46.60 0.68 -9.87
CA TYR A 654 45.46 1.24 -10.57
C TYR A 654 45.83 2.58 -11.26
N ARG A 655 45.21 2.78 -12.43
CA ARG A 655 45.22 4.05 -13.17
C ARG A 655 43.80 4.54 -13.31
N LEU A 656 43.62 5.81 -13.00
CA LEU A 656 42.32 6.47 -12.92
C LEU A 656 42.29 7.52 -14.03
N PHE A 657 41.26 7.46 -14.90
CA PHE A 657 41.11 8.40 -15.99
C PHE A 657 39.83 9.20 -15.86
N ILE A 658 39.95 10.51 -16.03
CA ILE A 658 38.87 11.48 -16.00
C ILE A 658 39.14 12.55 -17.07
N CYS A 659 38.07 12.92 -17.77
CA CYS A 659 38.12 14.04 -18.72
C CYS A 659 37.54 15.29 -18.05
N GLY A 660 38.23 16.39 -18.20
CA GLY A 660 37.89 17.68 -17.61
C GLY A 660 37.08 18.58 -18.52
N ALA A 661 36.33 19.53 -17.95
CA ALA A 661 35.65 20.61 -18.69
C ALA A 661 36.59 21.48 -19.54
N ASP A 662 37.90 21.44 -19.25
CA ASP A 662 38.97 22.05 -20.07
C ASP A 662 39.39 21.16 -21.26
N ARG A 663 38.64 20.12 -21.57
CA ARG A 663 38.85 19.17 -22.68
C ARG A 663 40.13 18.35 -22.57
N LYS A 664 40.71 18.24 -21.39
CA LYS A 664 41.93 17.45 -21.14
C LYS A 664 41.61 16.12 -20.52
N VAL A 665 42.34 15.10 -20.93
CA VAL A 665 42.31 13.77 -20.35
C VAL A 665 43.33 13.69 -19.22
N TYR A 666 42.89 13.50 -18.00
CA TYR A 666 43.71 13.38 -16.81
C TYR A 666 43.90 11.91 -16.42
N ALA A 667 45.15 11.56 -16.14
CA ALA A 667 45.49 10.25 -15.58
C ALA A 667 46.01 10.45 -14.14
N TYR A 668 45.37 9.77 -13.21
CA TYR A 668 45.79 9.74 -11.80
C TYR A 668 46.24 8.32 -11.40
N ASP A 669 47.16 8.25 -10.46
CA ASP A 669 47.47 6.99 -9.78
C ASP A 669 46.50 6.74 -8.60
N LYS A 670 46.58 5.57 -8.00
CA LYS A 670 45.70 5.20 -6.89
C LYS A 670 45.82 6.11 -5.68
N THR A 671 46.89 6.89 -5.53
CA THR A 671 47.05 7.87 -4.48
C THR A 671 46.45 9.23 -4.82
N GLY A 672 45.82 9.37 -6.00
CA GLY A 672 45.21 10.62 -6.50
C GLY A 672 46.24 11.65 -6.99
N ASN A 673 47.47 11.28 -7.20
CA ASN A 673 48.46 12.12 -7.88
C ASN A 673 48.37 11.92 -9.38
N THR A 674 48.69 12.97 -10.16
CA THR A 674 48.78 12.82 -11.61
C THR A 674 49.93 11.87 -11.96
N VAL A 675 49.68 10.97 -12.91
CA VAL A 675 50.67 9.97 -13.37
C VAL A 675 51.86 10.63 -13.98
N ARG A 676 53.04 10.38 -13.42
CA ARG A 676 54.31 10.90 -13.99
C ARG A 676 54.57 10.25 -15.35
N GLY A 677 54.80 11.09 -16.36
CA GLY A 677 55.07 10.65 -17.74
C GLY A 677 53.79 10.49 -18.58
N TRP A 678 52.63 10.82 -18.07
CA TRP A 678 51.43 11.00 -18.84
C TRP A 678 51.56 12.28 -19.70
N ASN A 679 51.48 12.14 -21.02
CA ASN A 679 51.39 13.27 -21.94
C ASN A 679 49.90 13.70 -22.00
N GLN A 680 49.62 14.85 -21.41
CA GLN A 680 48.26 15.33 -21.26
C GLN A 680 47.60 15.58 -22.60
N PHE A 681 46.72 14.64 -23.01
CA PHE A 681 45.97 14.73 -24.25
C PHE A 681 44.86 15.76 -24.15
N THR A 682 44.62 16.53 -25.18
CA THR A 682 43.53 17.51 -25.28
C THR A 682 42.65 17.16 -26.48
N THR A 683 41.34 17.01 -26.25
CA THR A 683 40.34 16.69 -27.26
C THR A 683 39.83 17.93 -27.96
N SER A 684 39.20 17.78 -29.11
CA SER A 684 38.67 18.93 -29.89
C SER A 684 37.38 19.47 -29.29
N SER A 685 36.55 18.62 -28.71
CA SER A 685 35.31 18.99 -28.02
C SER A 685 35.20 18.31 -26.65
N THR A 686 34.09 18.45 -25.97
CA THR A 686 33.86 17.87 -24.62
C THR A 686 33.74 16.36 -24.70
N VAL A 687 34.30 15.65 -23.73
CA VAL A 687 34.17 14.20 -23.55
C VAL A 687 33.11 13.92 -22.53
N THR A 688 32.05 13.23 -22.90
CA THR A 688 30.93 12.84 -22.06
C THR A 688 30.91 11.34 -21.75
N CYS A 689 31.44 10.55 -22.67
CA CYS A 689 31.59 9.10 -22.50
C CYS A 689 32.82 8.74 -21.65
N ASP A 690 32.75 7.61 -20.95
CA ASP A 690 33.89 7.12 -20.17
C ASP A 690 35.06 6.70 -21.07
N VAL A 691 36.28 6.81 -20.54
CA VAL A 691 37.50 6.32 -21.22
C VAL A 691 37.50 4.81 -21.19
N GLU A 692 37.69 4.18 -22.36
CA GLU A 692 37.71 2.71 -22.47
C GLU A 692 39.15 2.20 -22.65
N PHE A 693 39.38 0.93 -22.24
CA PHE A 693 40.68 0.29 -22.40
C PHE A 693 40.51 -1.09 -23.04
N PHE A 694 41.27 -1.32 -24.09
CA PHE A 694 41.35 -2.61 -24.76
C PHE A 694 42.80 -3.10 -24.86
N ARG A 695 42.98 -4.40 -24.67
CA ARG A 695 44.26 -5.08 -24.98
C ARG A 695 44.04 -6.04 -26.14
N VAL A 696 44.65 -5.73 -27.26
CA VAL A 696 44.52 -6.52 -28.48
C VAL A 696 45.90 -6.92 -28.99
N SER A 697 46.15 -8.18 -29.23
CA SER A 697 47.43 -8.75 -29.70
C SER A 697 48.61 -8.23 -28.88
N GLY A 698 48.46 -8.14 -27.54
CA GLY A 698 49.48 -7.70 -26.59
C GLY A 698 49.77 -6.19 -26.58
N LYS A 699 49.01 -5.39 -27.31
CA LYS A 699 49.11 -3.93 -27.33
C LYS A 699 47.92 -3.33 -26.56
N ASP A 700 48.16 -2.22 -25.86
CA ASP A 700 47.16 -1.51 -25.08
C ASP A 700 46.65 -0.29 -25.83
N TYR A 701 45.34 -0.10 -25.80
CA TYR A 701 44.64 0.97 -26.46
C TYR A 701 43.71 1.66 -25.46
N LEU A 702 43.90 2.96 -25.24
CA LEU A 702 43.00 3.83 -24.49
C LEU A 702 42.14 4.58 -25.51
N VAL A 703 40.84 4.42 -25.42
CA VAL A 703 39.90 5.03 -26.35
C VAL A 703 39.15 6.17 -25.64
N VAL A 704 39.22 7.34 -26.23
CA VAL A 704 38.55 8.56 -25.76
C VAL A 704 37.66 9.05 -26.89
N ASN A 705 36.37 9.23 -26.60
CA ASN A 705 35.42 9.84 -27.55
C ASN A 705 35.03 11.22 -27.05
N ASP A 706 35.23 12.25 -27.83
CA ASP A 706 34.52 13.50 -27.68
C ASP A 706 33.25 13.50 -28.58
N ASN A 707 32.50 14.57 -28.61
CA ASN A 707 31.24 14.61 -29.38
C ASN A 707 31.44 14.31 -30.88
N ASP A 708 32.62 14.61 -31.44
CA ASP A 708 32.84 14.56 -32.88
C ASP A 708 33.81 13.48 -33.29
N ASN A 709 34.74 13.11 -32.42
CA ASN A 709 35.90 12.31 -32.78
C ASN A 709 36.20 11.17 -31.78
N MET A 710 36.78 10.12 -32.30
CA MET A 710 37.40 9.05 -31.53
C MET A 710 38.92 9.20 -31.54
N TYR A 711 39.56 9.07 -30.38
CA TYR A 711 41.01 9.08 -30.22
C TYR A 711 41.46 7.76 -29.61
N ILE A 712 42.44 7.13 -30.24
CA ILE A 712 43.03 5.88 -29.75
C ILE A 712 44.45 6.15 -29.30
N LEU A 713 44.68 6.12 -27.98
CA LEU A 713 45.91 6.54 -27.32
C LEU A 713 46.70 5.34 -26.79
N ASP A 714 48.00 5.54 -26.55
CA ASP A 714 48.82 4.63 -25.78
C ASP A 714 48.76 4.92 -24.28
N ARG A 715 49.41 4.09 -23.45
CA ARG A 715 49.47 4.29 -21.97
C ARG A 715 50.16 5.61 -21.52
N ARG A 716 50.80 6.32 -22.43
CA ARG A 716 51.46 7.61 -22.17
C ARG A 716 50.65 8.79 -22.63
N GLY A 717 49.49 8.58 -23.25
CA GLY A 717 48.65 9.64 -23.78
C GLY A 717 49.06 10.15 -25.16
N ASN A 718 49.90 9.42 -25.90
CA ASN A 718 50.20 9.74 -27.28
C ASN A 718 49.20 9.04 -28.21
N VAL A 719 48.86 9.64 -29.35
CA VAL A 719 48.04 9.00 -30.37
C VAL A 719 48.75 7.73 -30.86
N ARG A 720 48.10 6.58 -30.70
CA ARG A 720 48.61 5.27 -31.12
C ARG A 720 48.12 4.90 -32.52
N VAL A 721 46.85 5.27 -32.81
CA VAL A 721 46.20 5.01 -34.09
C VAL A 721 45.59 6.32 -34.58
N GLU A 722 45.96 6.72 -35.80
CA GLU A 722 45.34 7.85 -36.48
C GLU A 722 44.04 7.37 -37.15
N MET A 723 42.92 8.01 -36.81
CA MET A 723 41.61 7.71 -37.40
C MET A 723 41.60 8.21 -38.85
N LYS A 724 41.05 7.41 -39.76
CA LYS A 724 40.93 7.76 -41.16
C LYS A 724 39.68 8.56 -41.48
N GLU A 725 38.68 8.46 -40.63
CA GLU A 725 37.41 9.16 -40.69
C GLU A 725 37.04 9.70 -39.31
N GLN A 726 36.15 10.67 -39.26
CA GLN A 726 35.56 11.12 -38.01
C GLN A 726 34.58 10.07 -37.51
N VAL A 727 34.66 9.78 -36.21
CA VAL A 727 33.75 8.85 -35.55
C VAL A 727 33.11 9.56 -34.35
N SER A 728 31.89 10.03 -34.55
CA SER A 728 31.05 10.52 -33.47
C SER A 728 30.40 9.33 -32.76
N ARG A 729 30.33 9.40 -31.44
CA ARG A 729 29.67 8.42 -30.62
C ARG A 729 28.50 9.10 -29.87
N SER A 730 27.32 8.47 -29.90
CA SER A 730 26.24 8.91 -29.05
C SER A 730 26.62 8.76 -27.56
N ASP A 731 26.23 9.72 -26.72
CA ASP A 731 26.40 9.64 -25.25
C ASP A 731 25.67 8.44 -24.62
N ARG A 732 24.68 7.92 -25.35
CA ARG A 732 23.87 6.76 -24.95
C ARG A 732 24.36 5.46 -25.56
N SER A 733 25.49 5.45 -26.25
CA SER A 733 26.10 4.28 -26.89
C SER A 733 27.20 3.68 -26.02
N MET A 734 27.11 2.41 -25.69
CA MET A 734 28.25 1.68 -25.13
C MET A 734 29.28 1.35 -26.24
N LEU A 735 30.58 1.43 -25.89
CA LEU A 735 31.65 0.97 -26.75
C LEU A 735 32.06 -0.44 -26.35
N ARG A 736 31.97 -1.38 -27.27
CA ARG A 736 32.31 -2.79 -27.03
C ARG A 736 33.30 -3.29 -28.04
N LEU A 737 33.88 -4.48 -27.75
CA LEU A 737 34.81 -5.15 -28.64
C LEU A 737 34.16 -6.40 -29.22
N THR A 738 34.25 -6.63 -30.55
CA THR A 738 33.79 -7.90 -31.11
C THR A 738 34.74 -9.02 -30.71
N THR A 739 34.21 -10.23 -30.71
CA THR A 739 34.99 -11.46 -30.50
C THR A 739 35.75 -11.86 -31.76
N GLY A 740 36.70 -12.75 -31.66
CA GLY A 740 37.44 -13.33 -32.79
C GLY A 740 38.90 -12.86 -32.96
N THR A 741 39.54 -13.24 -34.07
CA THR A 741 40.97 -13.00 -34.31
C THR A 741 41.30 -11.58 -34.78
N SER A 742 40.32 -10.87 -35.32
CA SER A 742 40.44 -9.47 -35.78
C SER A 742 39.30 -8.64 -35.14
N PRO A 743 39.39 -8.32 -33.82
CA PRO A 743 38.34 -7.64 -33.14
C PRO A 743 38.19 -6.21 -33.62
N HIS A 744 36.96 -5.68 -33.64
CA HIS A 744 36.59 -4.31 -33.94
C HIS A 744 35.93 -3.69 -32.71
N MET A 745 36.12 -2.41 -32.55
CA MET A 745 35.35 -1.60 -31.60
C MET A 745 34.01 -1.28 -32.24
N VAL A 746 32.92 -1.52 -31.52
CA VAL A 746 31.55 -1.33 -31.98
C VAL A 746 30.87 -0.27 -31.12
N LEU A 747 30.23 0.68 -31.76
CA LEU A 747 29.48 1.78 -31.15
C LEU A 747 28.37 2.25 -32.10
N ALA A 748 27.45 3.06 -31.60
CA ALA A 748 26.45 3.75 -32.40
C ALA A 748 26.66 5.27 -32.36
N SER A 749 26.38 5.92 -33.50
CA SER A 749 26.30 7.37 -33.61
C SER A 749 24.91 7.87 -33.19
N GLU A 750 24.73 9.22 -33.08
CA GLU A 750 23.45 9.84 -32.71
C GLU A 750 22.28 9.50 -33.65
N ASP A 751 22.52 9.15 -34.90
CA ASP A 751 21.53 8.70 -35.88
C ASP A 751 21.21 7.18 -35.78
N GLY A 752 21.84 6.48 -34.83
CA GLY A 752 21.74 5.04 -34.67
C GLY A 752 22.55 4.21 -35.67
N SER A 753 23.35 4.82 -36.52
CA SER A 753 24.29 4.08 -37.40
C SER A 753 25.38 3.38 -36.57
N ILE A 754 25.57 2.09 -36.83
CA ILE A 754 26.58 1.26 -36.20
C ILE A 754 27.92 1.55 -36.83
N LYS A 755 28.91 1.90 -36.01
CA LYS A 755 30.30 2.06 -36.43
C LYS A 755 31.12 0.89 -35.90
N MET A 756 31.83 0.23 -36.81
CA MET A 756 32.85 -0.79 -36.49
C MET A 756 34.22 -0.25 -36.84
N VAL A 757 35.05 -0.08 -35.82
CA VAL A 757 36.37 0.56 -35.95
C VAL A 757 37.46 -0.48 -35.67
N ASP A 758 38.39 -0.68 -36.63
CA ASP A 758 39.54 -1.56 -36.41
C ASP A 758 40.69 -0.82 -35.69
N PHE A 759 41.74 -1.57 -35.31
CA PHE A 759 42.92 -1.01 -34.65
C PHE A 759 43.97 -0.46 -35.62
N ASN A 760 43.62 -0.22 -36.90
CA ASN A 760 44.38 0.52 -37.91
C ASN A 760 43.68 1.86 -38.26
N GLY A 761 42.53 2.15 -37.63
CA GLY A 761 41.76 3.37 -37.84
C GLY A 761 40.77 3.33 -39.00
N GLU A 762 40.51 2.13 -39.57
CA GLU A 762 39.47 1.93 -40.59
C GLU A 762 38.11 1.87 -39.95
N VAL A 763 37.11 2.49 -40.59
CA VAL A 763 35.73 2.54 -40.09
C VAL A 763 34.79 1.90 -41.11
N GLN A 764 33.94 1.01 -40.61
CA GLN A 764 32.83 0.45 -41.38
C GLN A 764 31.51 0.97 -40.74
N THR A 765 30.57 1.41 -41.56
CA THR A 765 29.33 1.97 -41.12
C THR A 765 28.16 1.13 -41.63
N TYR A 766 27.23 0.79 -40.75
CA TYR A 766 26.05 -0.01 -41.06
C TYR A 766 24.79 0.65 -40.46
N SER A 767 23.66 0.45 -41.14
CA SER A 767 22.34 0.79 -40.59
C SER A 767 21.47 -0.43 -40.59
N VAL A 768 20.76 -0.66 -39.48
CA VAL A 768 19.84 -1.79 -39.29
C VAL A 768 18.37 -1.34 -39.26
N ASN A 769 18.13 -0.06 -38.96
CA ASN A 769 16.81 0.56 -38.92
C ASN A 769 16.96 2.10 -39.07
N GLU A 770 15.85 2.79 -39.32
CA GLU A 770 15.77 4.23 -39.13
C GLU A 770 15.30 4.48 -37.70
N PHE A 771 16.18 5.13 -36.92
CA PHE A 771 15.90 5.46 -35.52
C PHE A 771 15.60 6.95 -35.38
N ASN A 772 14.93 7.30 -34.28
CA ASN A 772 14.86 8.69 -33.84
C ASN A 772 16.25 9.17 -33.45
N LYS A 773 16.37 10.44 -33.08
CA LYS A 773 17.66 10.98 -32.67
C LYS A 773 18.12 10.35 -31.37
N ASP A 774 19.37 9.86 -31.35
CA ASP A 774 20.10 9.40 -30.16
C ASP A 774 19.51 8.17 -29.46
N PRO A 775 19.34 7.01 -30.15
CA PRO A 775 18.91 5.78 -29.53
C PRO A 775 19.98 5.25 -28.55
N VAL A 776 19.54 4.58 -27.47
CA VAL A 776 20.46 3.85 -26.58
C VAL A 776 21.00 2.63 -27.33
N PHE A 777 22.29 2.36 -27.19
CA PHE A 777 22.92 1.24 -27.87
C PHE A 777 23.78 0.39 -26.93
N GLU A 778 23.65 -0.92 -27.05
CA GLU A 778 24.48 -1.94 -26.42
C GLU A 778 24.83 -3.02 -27.46
N TYR A 779 26.02 -3.58 -27.35
CA TYR A 779 26.48 -4.73 -28.12
C TYR A 779 26.81 -5.89 -27.17
N PHE A 780 26.08 -6.97 -27.25
CA PHE A 780 26.16 -8.05 -26.25
C PHE A 780 25.77 -9.41 -26.88
N ASP A 781 26.56 -10.44 -26.65
CA ASP A 781 26.28 -11.83 -27.06
C ASP A 781 25.12 -12.38 -26.23
N LEU A 782 23.91 -12.24 -26.75
CA LEU A 782 22.67 -12.56 -26.04
C LEU A 782 22.24 -14.02 -26.17
N ASP A 783 22.44 -14.61 -27.35
CA ASP A 783 22.07 -16.01 -27.64
C ASP A 783 23.20 -17.01 -27.30
N ALA A 784 24.36 -16.50 -26.85
CA ALA A 784 25.52 -17.26 -26.42
C ALA A 784 26.19 -18.05 -27.55
N ASP A 785 26.11 -17.57 -28.80
CA ASP A 785 26.79 -18.17 -29.95
C ASP A 785 28.25 -17.68 -30.07
N GLY A 786 28.65 -16.67 -29.27
CA GLY A 786 29.99 -16.08 -29.24
C GLY A 786 30.14 -14.86 -30.12
N LEU A 787 29.10 -14.44 -30.82
CA LEU A 787 29.03 -13.17 -31.58
C LEU A 787 28.06 -12.22 -30.81
N GLY A 788 28.23 -10.95 -30.96
CA GLY A 788 27.37 -9.99 -30.26
C GLY A 788 26.20 -9.51 -31.12
N GLU A 789 25.06 -9.31 -30.48
CA GLU A 789 23.86 -8.70 -31.05
C GLU A 789 23.85 -7.21 -30.87
N PHE A 790 23.21 -6.51 -31.83
CA PHE A 790 23.00 -5.06 -31.77
C PHE A 790 21.65 -4.76 -31.09
N ILE A 791 21.72 -4.13 -29.93
CA ILE A 791 20.56 -3.88 -29.07
C ILE A 791 20.32 -2.37 -29.00
N PHE A 792 19.13 -1.93 -29.40
CA PHE A 792 18.74 -0.52 -29.42
C PHE A 792 17.50 -0.29 -28.56
N ILE A 793 17.47 0.83 -27.85
CA ILE A 793 16.24 1.39 -27.28
C ILE A 793 16.01 2.76 -27.94
N ASP A 794 14.86 2.91 -28.63
CA ASP A 794 14.44 4.12 -29.31
C ASP A 794 13.04 4.50 -28.86
N GLY A 795 12.94 5.59 -28.08
CA GLY A 795 11.72 5.95 -27.38
C GLY A 795 11.23 4.80 -26.47
N ASN A 796 10.01 4.35 -26.69
CA ASN A 796 9.40 3.24 -25.94
C ASN A 796 9.56 1.86 -26.60
N ARG A 797 10.56 1.66 -27.47
CA ARG A 797 10.78 0.38 -28.16
C ARG A 797 12.20 -0.13 -28.01
N LEU A 798 12.30 -1.40 -27.65
CA LEU A 798 13.53 -2.16 -27.68
C LEU A 798 13.57 -2.98 -28.98
N TYR A 799 14.72 -2.92 -29.68
CA TYR A 799 15.01 -3.68 -30.90
C TYR A 799 16.27 -4.50 -30.69
N THR A 800 16.27 -5.74 -31.14
CA THR A 800 17.43 -6.63 -31.12
C THR A 800 17.68 -7.19 -32.52
N TYR A 801 18.90 -7.04 -33.00
CA TYR A 801 19.35 -7.54 -34.29
C TYR A 801 20.52 -8.47 -34.08
N ASP A 802 20.47 -9.60 -34.78
CA ASP A 802 21.57 -10.56 -34.86
C ASP A 802 22.82 -9.96 -35.51
N ASN A 803 23.97 -10.65 -35.38
CA ASN A 803 25.22 -10.27 -36.00
C ASN A 803 25.13 -10.13 -37.54
N ASP A 804 24.25 -10.89 -38.19
CA ASP A 804 23.94 -10.77 -39.62
C ASP A 804 23.01 -9.57 -39.93
N ARG A 805 22.60 -8.82 -38.90
CA ARG A 805 21.73 -7.66 -38.97
C ARG A 805 20.25 -7.98 -39.24
N SER A 806 19.86 -9.24 -39.17
CA SER A 806 18.46 -9.60 -39.17
C SER A 806 17.82 -9.31 -37.82
N ARG A 807 16.56 -8.89 -37.83
CA ARG A 807 15.87 -8.56 -36.58
C ARG A 807 15.44 -9.82 -35.83
N MET A 808 15.95 -10.02 -34.62
CA MET A 808 15.57 -11.15 -33.78
C MET A 808 14.19 -10.92 -33.17
N PHE A 809 14.01 -9.81 -32.47
CA PHE A 809 12.71 -9.42 -31.87
C PHE A 809 12.63 -7.90 -31.64
N SER A 810 11.43 -7.43 -31.29
CA SER A 810 11.21 -6.08 -30.78
C SER A 810 10.13 -6.09 -29.69
N LEU A 811 10.26 -5.22 -28.69
CA LEU A 811 9.30 -5.05 -27.60
C LEU A 811 8.84 -3.59 -27.55
N THR A 812 7.54 -3.40 -27.35
CA THR A 812 6.97 -2.08 -27.04
C THR A 812 6.78 -1.97 -25.54
N LEU A 813 7.30 -0.91 -24.95
CA LEU A 813 7.30 -0.64 -23.52
C LEU A 813 6.21 0.39 -23.18
N SER A 814 5.93 0.57 -21.90
CA SER A 814 4.85 1.45 -21.46
C SER A 814 5.22 2.94 -21.54
N SER A 815 6.51 3.28 -21.37
CA SER A 815 7.00 4.66 -21.44
C SER A 815 8.28 4.76 -22.29
N ASP A 816 8.80 5.96 -22.48
CA ASP A 816 10.07 6.25 -23.14
C ASP A 816 11.22 6.54 -22.15
N ASN A 817 10.93 6.54 -20.83
CA ASN A 817 11.93 6.73 -19.78
C ASN A 817 12.58 5.40 -19.39
N ILE A 818 13.42 4.89 -20.29
CA ILE A 818 14.05 3.58 -20.16
C ILE A 818 15.50 3.71 -19.72
N ILE A 819 15.88 2.99 -18.65
CA ILE A 819 17.24 2.91 -18.10
C ILE A 819 17.84 1.54 -18.45
N GLY A 820 19.02 1.53 -19.03
CA GLY A 820 19.64 0.36 -19.63
C GLY A 820 19.71 0.52 -21.16
N PRO A 821 19.87 -0.55 -21.95
CA PRO A 821 19.87 -1.97 -21.56
C PRO A 821 21.18 -2.41 -20.88
N TYR A 822 21.11 -3.45 -20.08
CA TYR A 822 22.28 -4.09 -19.46
C TYR A 822 22.38 -5.55 -19.91
N GLY A 823 23.54 -5.95 -20.45
CA GLY A 823 23.86 -7.36 -20.67
C GLY A 823 24.04 -8.07 -19.32
N LEU A 824 23.32 -9.17 -19.10
CA LEU A 824 23.34 -9.97 -17.88
C LEU A 824 23.84 -11.39 -18.20
N GLU A 825 24.96 -11.78 -17.59
CA GLU A 825 25.55 -13.10 -17.76
C GLU A 825 25.34 -13.93 -16.49
N PHE A 826 24.40 -14.89 -16.53
CA PHE A 826 24.16 -15.84 -15.45
C PHE A 826 25.08 -17.07 -15.54
N SER A 827 25.47 -17.44 -16.74
CA SER A 827 26.51 -18.40 -17.09
C SER A 827 26.96 -18.19 -18.55
N SER A 828 27.99 -18.91 -19.00
CA SER A 828 28.45 -18.81 -20.39
C SER A 828 27.37 -19.07 -21.45
N ASN A 829 26.35 -19.89 -21.13
CA ASN A 829 25.26 -20.28 -22.02
C ASN A 829 23.88 -19.72 -21.55
N ASP A 830 23.85 -18.86 -20.57
CA ASP A 830 22.62 -18.25 -20.06
C ASP A 830 22.79 -16.75 -19.87
N LYS A 831 22.45 -16.02 -20.92
CA LYS A 831 22.60 -14.58 -21.03
C LYS A 831 21.24 -13.95 -21.27
N LYS A 832 21.06 -12.72 -20.78
CA LYS A 832 19.79 -11.99 -20.81
C LYS A 832 20.06 -10.50 -21.00
N ILE A 833 19.04 -9.75 -21.38
CA ILE A 833 19.04 -8.29 -21.34
C ILE A 833 18.13 -7.82 -20.22
N GLY A 834 18.60 -6.88 -19.44
CA GLY A 834 17.79 -6.24 -18.42
C GLY A 834 17.66 -4.73 -18.65
N PHE A 835 16.50 -4.17 -18.34
CA PHE A 835 16.22 -2.74 -18.40
C PHE A 835 15.10 -2.34 -17.44
N THR A 836 15.04 -1.04 -17.10
CA THR A 836 14.01 -0.47 -16.24
C THR A 836 13.16 0.50 -17.04
N ASP A 837 11.82 0.30 -17.03
CA ASP A 837 10.84 1.31 -17.42
C ASP A 837 10.50 2.11 -16.16
N ALA A 838 11.15 3.28 -16.01
CA ALA A 838 11.11 4.04 -14.76
C ALA A 838 9.73 4.64 -14.48
N ASP A 839 8.99 5.06 -15.51
CA ASP A 839 7.66 5.63 -15.35
C ASP A 839 6.60 4.56 -15.09
N ALA A 840 6.79 3.35 -15.63
CA ALA A 840 5.94 2.21 -15.32
C ALA A 840 6.28 1.54 -13.97
N ASN A 841 7.38 1.93 -13.29
CA ASN A 841 7.91 1.31 -12.08
C ASN A 841 8.19 -0.20 -12.27
N GLN A 842 8.79 -0.56 -13.41
CA GLN A 842 9.00 -1.96 -13.79
C GLN A 842 10.42 -2.24 -14.27
N VAL A 843 11.03 -3.28 -13.71
CA VAL A 843 12.31 -3.84 -14.16
C VAL A 843 12.02 -5.10 -14.97
N TYR A 844 12.57 -5.18 -16.17
CA TYR A 844 12.44 -6.30 -17.09
C TYR A 844 13.77 -7.04 -17.22
N VAL A 845 13.69 -8.36 -17.36
CA VAL A 845 14.79 -9.23 -17.79
C VAL A 845 14.24 -10.18 -18.86
N VAL A 846 14.80 -10.10 -20.07
CA VAL A 846 14.31 -10.86 -21.23
C VAL A 846 15.40 -11.74 -21.83
N ASP A 847 14.99 -12.83 -22.45
CA ASP A 847 15.86 -13.78 -23.17
C ASP A 847 16.10 -13.34 -24.64
N ASP A 848 16.83 -14.18 -25.40
CA ASP A 848 17.14 -14.04 -26.82
C ASP A 848 15.91 -13.97 -27.75
N ARG A 849 14.73 -14.29 -27.25
CA ARG A 849 13.43 -14.22 -27.96
C ARG A 849 12.55 -13.06 -27.48
N GLY A 850 13.05 -12.22 -26.59
CA GLY A 850 12.29 -11.14 -25.99
C GLY A 850 11.26 -11.58 -24.96
N LYS A 851 11.34 -12.84 -24.46
CA LYS A 851 10.42 -13.33 -23.43
C LYS A 851 10.93 -12.97 -22.05
N ASN A 852 10.04 -12.43 -21.21
CA ASN A 852 10.36 -12.17 -19.81
C ASN A 852 10.79 -13.42 -19.05
N LEU A 853 11.83 -13.29 -18.26
CA LEU A 853 12.22 -14.27 -17.27
C LEU A 853 11.07 -14.48 -16.27
N ARG A 854 10.94 -15.71 -15.78
CA ARG A 854 9.86 -16.06 -14.84
C ARG A 854 9.85 -15.13 -13.62
N GLY A 855 8.70 -14.55 -13.30
CA GLY A 855 8.51 -13.63 -12.18
C GLY A 855 8.72 -12.15 -12.52
N PHE A 856 9.19 -11.81 -13.72
CA PHE A 856 9.30 -10.45 -14.23
C PHE A 856 8.04 -10.02 -15.01
N PRO A 857 7.74 -8.70 -15.07
CA PRO A 857 8.51 -7.59 -14.51
C PRO A 857 8.45 -7.53 -12.98
N LEU A 858 9.47 -6.88 -12.37
CA LEU A 858 9.57 -6.60 -10.93
C LEU A 858 9.47 -5.09 -10.69
N ASN A 859 9.07 -4.68 -9.48
CA ASN A 859 9.00 -3.25 -9.14
C ASN A 859 10.40 -2.61 -9.03
N GLY A 860 10.57 -1.45 -9.62
CA GLY A 860 11.79 -0.65 -9.58
C GLY A 860 11.77 0.49 -10.57
N THR A 861 12.41 1.61 -10.21
CA THR A 861 12.43 2.85 -11.02
C THR A 861 13.84 3.34 -11.36
N THR A 862 14.87 2.66 -10.83
CA THR A 862 16.26 3.11 -10.97
C THR A 862 17.10 2.10 -11.76
N ALA A 863 18.34 2.48 -12.04
CA ALA A 863 19.34 1.52 -12.49
C ALA A 863 19.46 0.37 -11.49
N PHE A 864 19.68 -0.83 -11.96
CA PHE A 864 19.80 -2.01 -11.12
C PHE A 864 21.12 -2.76 -11.35
N SER A 865 21.44 -3.64 -10.44
CA SER A 865 22.56 -4.56 -10.56
C SER A 865 22.12 -5.99 -10.23
N VAL A 866 22.72 -6.96 -10.91
CA VAL A 866 22.53 -8.39 -10.66
C VAL A 866 23.82 -9.02 -10.16
N GLY A 867 23.74 -9.77 -9.06
CA GLY A 867 24.88 -10.42 -8.45
C GLY A 867 24.44 -11.42 -7.39
N ARG A 868 25.40 -11.94 -6.61
CA ARG A 868 25.11 -12.87 -5.50
C ARG A 868 25.39 -12.17 -4.17
N LEU A 869 24.41 -12.08 -3.29
CA LEU A 869 24.57 -11.51 -1.94
C LEU A 869 25.23 -12.50 -0.97
N SER A 870 24.94 -13.77 -1.13
CA SER A 870 25.49 -14.84 -0.28
C SER A 870 26.28 -15.87 -1.11
N ARG A 871 26.93 -16.83 -0.43
CA ARG A 871 27.65 -17.95 -1.07
C ARG A 871 26.72 -19.00 -1.73
N GLY A 872 25.41 -18.78 -1.74
CA GLY A 872 24.44 -19.65 -2.42
C GLY A 872 24.49 -19.53 -3.96
N ASN A 873 23.68 -20.37 -4.62
CA ASN A 873 23.62 -20.41 -6.10
C ASN A 873 22.60 -19.41 -6.69
N SER A 874 21.80 -18.75 -5.87
CA SER A 874 20.81 -17.77 -6.33
C SER A 874 21.44 -16.43 -6.67
N PHE A 875 20.91 -15.80 -7.72
CA PHE A 875 21.24 -14.42 -8.07
C PHE A 875 20.23 -13.46 -7.44
N ASN A 876 20.71 -12.29 -7.10
CA ASN A 876 19.91 -11.20 -6.55
C ASN A 876 19.92 -10.01 -7.51
N LEU A 877 18.77 -9.39 -7.70
CA LEU A 877 18.62 -8.12 -8.39
C LEU A 877 18.36 -7.03 -7.36
N ILE A 878 19.17 -5.98 -7.39
CA ILE A 878 19.07 -4.82 -6.49
C ILE A 878 18.67 -3.60 -7.30
N THR A 879 17.58 -2.93 -6.91
CA THR A 879 17.07 -1.71 -7.56
C THR A 879 16.39 -0.79 -6.55
N GLY A 880 16.28 0.49 -6.84
CA GLY A 880 15.51 1.45 -6.04
C GLY A 880 14.08 1.60 -6.55
N GLY A 881 13.14 1.86 -5.64
CA GLY A 881 11.74 2.17 -5.93
C GLY A 881 11.40 3.65 -5.73
N ARG A 882 10.21 4.06 -6.19
CA ARG A 882 9.66 5.43 -5.98
C ARG A 882 9.42 5.78 -4.52
N ASP A 883 9.20 4.78 -3.68
CA ASP A 883 8.93 4.86 -2.26
C ASP A 883 10.19 4.99 -1.40
N SER A 884 11.33 5.26 -2.05
CA SER A 884 12.65 5.37 -1.41
C SER A 884 13.20 4.06 -0.84
N PHE A 885 12.57 2.91 -1.12
CA PHE A 885 13.14 1.62 -0.76
C PHE A 885 14.16 1.14 -1.79
N LEU A 886 15.20 0.52 -1.28
CA LEU A 886 16.12 -0.31 -2.05
C LEU A 886 15.61 -1.76 -1.95
N TYR A 887 15.23 -2.35 -3.08
CA TYR A 887 14.70 -3.70 -3.18
C TYR A 887 15.77 -4.72 -3.49
N ASN A 888 15.66 -5.88 -2.88
CA ASN A 888 16.39 -7.10 -3.25
C ASN A 888 15.41 -8.18 -3.70
N TYR A 889 15.52 -8.60 -4.94
CA TYR A 889 14.74 -9.69 -5.51
C TYR A 889 15.64 -10.90 -5.74
N GLU A 890 15.19 -12.09 -5.34
CA GLU A 890 15.84 -13.34 -5.72
C GLU A 890 15.38 -13.76 -7.11
N ILE A 891 16.34 -14.00 -8.00
CA ILE A 891 16.05 -14.44 -9.37
C ILE A 891 15.97 -15.96 -9.39
N THR A 892 14.78 -16.50 -9.70
CA THR A 892 14.54 -17.94 -9.95
C THR A 892 14.73 -18.21 -11.43
N ARG A 893 15.63 -19.15 -11.79
CA ARG A 893 15.91 -19.55 -13.17
C ARG A 893 14.91 -20.55 -13.71
#